data_cf0a284bc920e7aae13d14188f212431
#
_entry.id   cf0a284bc920e7aae13d14188f212431
#
_cell.length_a   1.000
_cell.length_b   1.000
_cell.length_c   1.000
_cell.angle_alpha   90.00
_cell.angle_beta   90.00
_cell.angle_gamma   90.00
#
_symmetry.space_group_name_H-M   'P 1'
#
loop_
_entity.id
_entity.type
_entity.pdbx_description
1 polymer ?
#
loop_
_entity_poly.entity_id
_entity_poly.type
_entity_poly.pdbx_seq_one_letter_code
_entity_poly.pdbx_strand_id
1 'polypeptide(L)'
;MNKISKVLLGTFASFALAVPFFVSAQEVEEVVVTATKKAESIQDLALSIEAFTAEDMEKNLIKDASDLQEVVPGLIADKGIGSGVSYAIRGTGSYGVGAAVVGAVVTSMNGHSVGTGAFYDLGFYDVERIEVLKGPQGTLFGRNAVNGVINVISARPTSEFEGKVDITYGDYSQEELTAVINVPISDTIRSRLAVTSSKRDGFTQNVRDGSYFNNKDAMGARLSIDFDIGESSTLKFTHDWSQGSDNRNNIGAPFCESHDLYGCNPLTVGGPNQPAASMGSTAAIFNLVGGLEASSFVNQYAGTIVPDNFRKAYLTRNPEFDSEHTFTQIEFETELTSELMLSARVSHVSRDYFHMNDNDYSHTTKPFPGVLGAAMGLPPISWQGTFGGTFNGDDYSFTELVDSDRTYEFSNAEDNGIQAEITIISDYDGPFNFVTGLYSYDNRSHNRYQVQTAAWNMTGNFSNHLYSSLVYGGQFDAYGGIPFYQTLILGGLSGSDACASGALGPVAAASPSTANPACLSGLLAAQGINPYHVPTELAGYLNDDHVRTKSMALFGELYFDLSDVTKLTVGYRFNDDTVKDTIMTCLADFDCPNYPQSQYESGEYGFHPTSIVVADDAFAYKVAIQHDLSDNQMVYASYTTATKAGGNNPVIGTEPDPYDPEETGVFEIGTKSILMDGAVLFNASFFMNDTKGMLISNIEDAGSVNYNVDAEIKGFEGNMIAFLSETSSIDISWLLVDSELGDQSMPDPLNPAGIIALLDVDPTAWTPGVDGCATGIGLCTPTAFGAGVQALPYDAAGAVTYGWAVGADGNPVAIFKSAGSICAGPFSPLTGVPCSVPPLQVSLGGNSLPQSPESSYSIGFNNDFVRENGVTSVRLAYRYQAEREGNVFNQDRARMPETKYWDVSATYTPDNADWYVKAYIKNIADDQFVGSWAASSALQGGAQFATYTDPRLWGVSFGTTF
;
A
#
# COMPACT_ATOMS: atom_id res chain seq x y z
N MET A 1 -7.72 -29.48 -4.87
CA MET A 1 -6.90 -30.71 -5.10
C MET A 1 -6.85 -31.19 -6.54
N ASN A 2 -7.76 -30.89 -7.44
CA ASN A 2 -7.77 -31.46 -8.81
C ASN A 2 -6.98 -30.69 -9.89
N LYS A 3 -6.55 -29.45 -9.67
CA LYS A 3 -5.76 -28.69 -10.66
C LYS A 3 -4.25 -28.79 -10.39
N ILE A 4 -3.82 -28.65 -9.16
CA ILE A 4 -2.41 -28.73 -8.75
C ILE A 4 -1.80 -30.12 -9.04
N SER A 5 -2.54 -31.22 -8.83
CA SER A 5 -2.04 -32.57 -9.11
C SER A 5 -1.82 -32.88 -10.59
N LYS A 6 -2.48 -32.15 -11.49
CA LYS A 6 -2.31 -32.35 -12.94
C LYS A 6 -1.15 -31.55 -13.53
N VAL A 7 -0.85 -30.40 -12.96
CA VAL A 7 0.30 -29.57 -13.34
C VAL A 7 1.61 -30.14 -12.80
N LEU A 8 1.62 -30.60 -11.55
CA LEU A 8 2.80 -31.23 -10.92
C LEU A 8 3.26 -32.52 -11.60
N LEU A 9 2.36 -33.37 -12.10
CA LEU A 9 2.76 -34.59 -12.80
C LEU A 9 3.17 -34.39 -14.26
N GLY A 10 2.70 -33.33 -14.92
CA GLY A 10 2.95 -33.07 -16.32
C GLY A 10 4.27 -32.37 -16.63
N THR A 11 4.67 -31.44 -15.79
CA THR A 11 5.86 -30.59 -16.01
C THR A 11 7.16 -31.23 -15.51
N PHE A 12 7.14 -31.89 -14.35
CA PHE A 12 8.34 -32.54 -13.79
C PHE A 12 8.80 -33.78 -14.59
N ALA A 13 7.88 -34.54 -15.17
CA ALA A 13 8.21 -35.71 -15.99
C ALA A 13 8.87 -35.36 -17.33
N SER A 14 8.72 -34.14 -17.80
CA SER A 14 9.27 -33.71 -19.12
C SER A 14 10.67 -33.10 -19.00
N PHE A 15 11.06 -32.55 -17.85
CA PHE A 15 12.38 -31.94 -17.67
C PHE A 15 13.46 -32.94 -17.24
N ALA A 16 13.10 -34.06 -16.63
CA ALA A 16 14.08 -35.07 -16.16
C ALA A 16 14.67 -35.97 -17.25
N LEU A 17 14.32 -35.79 -18.54
CA LEU A 17 14.60 -36.83 -19.55
C LEU A 17 15.51 -36.40 -20.72
N ALA A 18 16.16 -35.25 -20.80
CA ALA A 18 16.79 -34.86 -22.06
C ALA A 18 18.04 -33.99 -22.06
N VAL A 19 18.95 -34.03 -21.08
CA VAL A 19 20.29 -33.43 -21.34
C VAL A 19 21.38 -34.23 -20.67
N PRO A 20 22.35 -34.80 -21.42
CA PRO A 20 23.58 -35.27 -20.81
C PRO A 20 24.45 -34.04 -20.49
N PHE A 21 24.40 -33.56 -19.24
CA PHE A 21 25.30 -32.52 -18.79
C PHE A 21 26.70 -33.12 -18.61
N PHE A 22 27.66 -32.61 -19.35
CA PHE A 22 29.07 -32.68 -18.97
C PHE A 22 29.28 -31.49 -18.03
N VAL A 23 29.11 -31.71 -16.72
CA VAL A 23 29.29 -30.69 -15.73
C VAL A 23 30.75 -30.71 -15.26
N SER A 24 31.45 -29.62 -15.43
CA SER A 24 32.70 -29.35 -14.72
C SER A 24 32.28 -28.68 -13.41
N ALA A 25 32.72 -29.25 -12.30
CA ALA A 25 32.36 -28.72 -10.99
C ALA A 25 32.92 -27.30 -10.80
N GLN A 26 32.04 -26.30 -10.81
CA GLN A 26 32.28 -25.03 -10.15
C GLN A 26 31.66 -25.19 -8.74
N GLU A 27 32.44 -24.97 -7.68
CA GLU A 27 31.89 -25.00 -6.34
C GLU A 27 30.88 -23.86 -6.23
N VAL A 28 29.66 -24.19 -5.79
CA VAL A 28 28.64 -23.20 -5.41
C VAL A 28 29.21 -22.38 -4.26
N GLU A 29 29.27 -21.06 -4.40
CA GLU A 29 29.70 -20.18 -3.33
C GLU A 29 28.73 -20.33 -2.14
N GLU A 30 29.27 -20.60 -0.96
CA GLU A 30 28.49 -20.76 0.25
C GLU A 30 28.03 -19.40 0.76
N VAL A 31 26.73 -19.13 0.70
CA VAL A 31 26.15 -17.87 1.19
C VAL A 31 25.89 -18.00 2.68
N VAL A 32 26.59 -17.21 3.48
CA VAL A 32 26.45 -17.11 4.92
C VAL A 32 25.43 -16.01 5.26
N VAL A 33 24.48 -16.32 6.13
CA VAL A 33 23.42 -15.40 6.58
C VAL A 33 23.41 -15.27 8.10
N THR A 34 22.68 -14.27 8.59
CA THR A 34 22.51 -14.00 10.04
C THR A 34 21.07 -14.14 10.50
N ALA A 35 20.29 -14.92 9.77
CA ALA A 35 18.87 -15.18 10.03
C ALA A 35 18.56 -15.77 11.41
N THR A 36 19.50 -16.52 12.00
CA THR A 36 19.41 -17.13 13.34
C THR A 36 20.16 -16.34 14.42
N LYS A 37 20.54 -15.09 14.15
CA LYS A 37 21.45 -14.27 14.98
C LYS A 37 22.88 -14.88 15.10
N LYS A 38 23.16 -15.93 14.32
CA LYS A 38 24.48 -16.53 14.12
C LYS A 38 24.83 -16.45 12.63
N ALA A 39 26.11 -16.41 12.30
CA ALA A 39 26.58 -16.58 10.94
C ALA A 39 26.56 -18.06 10.57
N GLU A 40 25.60 -18.48 9.74
CA GLU A 40 25.40 -19.87 9.34
C GLU A 40 25.17 -19.95 7.83
N SER A 41 25.56 -21.07 7.23
CA SER A 41 25.28 -21.34 5.80
C SER A 41 23.77 -21.40 5.55
N ILE A 42 23.30 -20.82 4.45
CA ILE A 42 21.91 -21.00 4.02
C ILE A 42 21.53 -22.47 3.93
N GLN A 43 22.44 -23.35 3.52
CA GLN A 43 22.18 -24.77 3.32
C GLN A 43 21.96 -25.53 4.63
N ASP A 44 22.42 -25.00 5.77
CA ASP A 44 22.32 -25.64 7.09
C ASP A 44 21.09 -25.17 7.88
N LEU A 45 20.27 -24.26 7.33
CA LEU A 45 19.13 -23.69 8.01
C LEU A 45 17.81 -24.39 7.65
N ALA A 46 17.08 -24.87 8.66
CA ALA A 46 15.76 -25.47 8.53
C ALA A 46 14.64 -24.42 8.33
N LEU A 47 14.79 -23.57 7.31
CA LEU A 47 13.81 -22.53 6.94
C LEU A 47 14.00 -22.14 5.46
N SER A 48 12.93 -21.60 4.86
CA SER A 48 12.98 -21.03 3.51
C SER A 48 13.53 -19.61 3.57
N ILE A 49 14.67 -19.40 2.93
CA ILE A 49 15.37 -18.12 2.86
C ILE A 49 16.05 -17.97 1.51
N GLU A 50 16.03 -16.73 1.00
CA GLU A 50 16.86 -16.32 -0.13
C GLU A 50 17.79 -15.20 0.33
N ALA A 51 19.03 -15.21 -0.14
CA ALA A 51 19.96 -14.12 0.12
C ALA A 51 20.65 -13.70 -1.18
N PHE A 52 20.88 -12.41 -1.28
CA PHE A 52 21.53 -11.78 -2.42
C PHE A 52 22.74 -11.01 -1.93
N THR A 53 23.94 -11.45 -2.32
CA THR A 53 25.17 -10.71 -2.08
C THR A 53 25.20 -9.41 -2.90
N ALA A 54 26.17 -8.53 -2.62
CA ALA A 54 26.38 -7.34 -3.45
C ALA A 54 26.57 -7.67 -4.94
N GLU A 55 27.25 -8.78 -5.25
CA GLU A 55 27.45 -9.27 -6.63
C GLU A 55 26.12 -9.76 -7.23
N ASP A 56 25.32 -10.53 -6.46
CA ASP A 56 24.00 -10.98 -6.90
C ASP A 56 23.06 -9.81 -7.15
N MET A 57 23.10 -8.78 -6.31
CA MET A 57 22.31 -7.57 -6.52
C MET A 57 22.69 -6.86 -7.81
N GLU A 58 23.98 -6.71 -8.09
CA GLU A 58 24.43 -6.12 -9.34
C GLU A 58 24.07 -6.95 -10.56
N LYS A 59 24.22 -8.28 -10.49
CA LYS A 59 23.91 -9.24 -11.53
C LYS A 59 22.41 -9.27 -11.85
N ASN A 60 21.57 -9.24 -10.82
CA ASN A 60 20.11 -9.29 -10.95
C ASN A 60 19.46 -7.91 -11.12
N LEU A 61 20.24 -6.82 -11.21
CA LEU A 61 19.77 -5.44 -11.32
C LEU A 61 18.88 -5.00 -10.13
N ILE A 62 19.15 -5.52 -8.94
CA ILE A 62 18.44 -5.16 -7.71
C ILE A 62 19.00 -3.82 -7.19
N LYS A 63 18.24 -2.74 -7.38
CA LYS A 63 18.62 -1.39 -6.96
C LYS A 63 17.74 -0.86 -5.84
N ASP A 64 16.50 -1.28 -5.77
CA ASP A 64 15.55 -0.90 -4.72
C ASP A 64 14.68 -2.09 -4.29
N ALA A 65 13.82 -1.82 -3.31
CA ALA A 65 12.96 -2.85 -2.75
C ALA A 65 11.94 -3.44 -3.74
N SER A 66 11.56 -2.67 -4.77
CA SER A 66 10.66 -3.15 -5.81
C SER A 66 11.33 -4.16 -6.73
N ASP A 67 12.64 -4.05 -6.92
CA ASP A 67 13.40 -5.00 -7.75
C ASP A 67 13.48 -6.39 -7.10
N LEU A 68 13.35 -6.49 -5.78
CA LEU A 68 13.34 -7.80 -5.09
C LEU A 68 12.17 -8.68 -5.52
N GLN A 69 10.98 -8.10 -5.79
CA GLN A 69 9.83 -8.89 -6.27
C GLN A 69 10.11 -9.57 -7.62
N GLU A 70 11.07 -9.07 -8.35
CA GLU A 70 11.41 -9.57 -9.67
C GLU A 70 12.28 -10.84 -9.61
N VAL A 71 12.96 -11.08 -8.50
CA VAL A 71 13.89 -12.21 -8.32
C VAL A 71 13.44 -13.18 -7.22
N VAL A 72 12.56 -12.74 -6.30
CA VAL A 72 11.98 -13.57 -5.23
C VAL A 72 10.53 -13.90 -5.58
N PRO A 73 10.23 -15.08 -6.15
CA PRO A 73 8.84 -15.47 -6.42
C PRO A 73 7.99 -15.46 -5.17
N GLY A 74 6.79 -14.83 -5.30
CA GLY A 74 5.86 -14.68 -4.20
C GLY A 74 6.15 -13.52 -3.26
N LEU A 75 7.21 -12.74 -3.48
CA LEU A 75 7.36 -11.41 -2.94
C LEU A 75 6.62 -10.43 -3.86
N ILE A 76 5.76 -9.63 -3.30
CA ILE A 76 5.10 -8.49 -3.96
C ILE A 76 5.50 -7.25 -3.19
N ALA A 77 6.03 -6.28 -3.89
CA ALA A 77 6.32 -4.95 -3.39
C ALA A 77 5.25 -4.00 -3.95
N ASP A 78 4.18 -3.82 -3.19
CA ASP A 78 3.09 -2.94 -3.57
C ASP A 78 3.46 -1.49 -3.26
N LYS A 79 3.68 -0.71 -4.30
CA LYS A 79 3.82 0.76 -4.21
C LYS A 79 2.44 1.36 -4.09
N GLY A 80 1.84 1.25 -2.93
CA GLY A 80 0.50 1.79 -2.64
C GLY A 80 0.39 3.28 -2.95
N ILE A 81 -0.80 3.82 -2.68
CA ILE A 81 -1.08 5.23 -2.86
C ILE A 81 -0.20 6.04 -1.89
N GLY A 82 0.85 6.62 -2.40
CA GLY A 82 1.59 7.72 -1.78
C GLY A 82 2.57 7.39 -0.64
N SER A 83 2.39 6.37 0.16
CA SER A 83 3.08 6.30 1.46
C SER A 83 4.18 5.25 1.63
N GLY A 84 4.68 4.69 0.54
CA GLY A 84 5.77 3.71 0.60
C GLY A 84 5.39 2.32 0.12
N VAL A 85 6.34 1.42 0.18
CA VAL A 85 6.16 0.04 -0.27
C VAL A 85 5.63 -0.83 0.86
N SER A 86 4.53 -1.53 0.63
CA SER A 86 4.09 -2.64 1.46
C SER A 86 4.50 -3.97 0.83
N TYR A 87 4.82 -4.95 1.67
CA TYR A 87 5.30 -6.24 1.18
C TYR A 87 4.30 -7.35 1.50
N ALA A 88 4.11 -8.23 0.53
CA ALA A 88 3.48 -9.52 0.71
C ALA A 88 4.46 -10.64 0.36
N ILE A 89 4.46 -11.73 1.13
CA ILE A 89 5.29 -12.92 0.88
C ILE A 89 4.37 -14.13 0.92
N ARG A 90 4.52 -15.07 -0.06
CA ARG A 90 3.72 -16.29 -0.17
C ARG A 90 2.21 -16.01 -0.32
N GLY A 91 1.85 -14.86 -0.91
CA GLY A 91 0.45 -14.46 -1.10
C GLY A 91 -0.20 -13.84 0.13
N THR A 92 0.57 -13.56 1.18
CA THR A 92 0.08 -12.88 2.40
C THR A 92 0.81 -11.57 2.63
N GLY A 93 0.05 -10.51 2.94
CA GLY A 93 0.57 -9.17 3.18
C GLY A 93 -0.22 -8.45 4.28
N SER A 94 0.01 -7.16 4.42
CA SER A 94 -0.82 -6.30 5.25
C SER A 94 -1.88 -5.65 4.36
N TYR A 95 -3.14 -6.00 4.59
CA TYR A 95 -4.29 -5.44 3.87
C TYR A 95 -5.07 -4.45 4.75
N GLY A 96 -4.58 -4.17 5.94
CA GLY A 96 -5.13 -3.15 6.84
C GLY A 96 -4.66 -1.76 6.46
N VAL A 97 -5.49 -0.75 6.74
CA VAL A 97 -5.20 0.67 6.54
C VAL A 97 -5.41 1.42 7.87
N GLY A 98 -4.48 2.32 8.19
CA GLY A 98 -4.52 3.14 9.40
C GLY A 98 -3.13 3.35 10.01
N ALA A 99 -2.96 4.39 10.79
CA ALA A 99 -1.67 4.74 11.40
C ALA A 99 -1.18 3.70 12.43
N ALA A 100 -2.10 2.99 13.08
CA ALA A 100 -1.78 1.91 14.01
C ALA A 100 -1.51 0.57 13.33
N VAL A 101 -1.79 0.45 12.02
CA VAL A 101 -1.59 -0.79 11.28
C VAL A 101 -0.12 -0.96 10.92
N VAL A 102 0.46 -2.07 11.35
CA VAL A 102 1.84 -2.44 11.04
C VAL A 102 1.91 -3.45 9.91
N GLY A 103 2.99 -3.41 9.13
CA GLY A 103 3.24 -4.39 8.07
C GLY A 103 3.33 -5.82 8.61
N ALA A 104 2.92 -6.79 7.81
CA ALA A 104 3.03 -8.21 8.12
C ALA A 104 4.40 -8.82 7.72
N VAL A 105 5.18 -8.09 6.94
CA VAL A 105 6.58 -8.36 6.61
C VAL A 105 7.45 -7.30 7.28
N VAL A 106 8.38 -7.72 8.13
CA VAL A 106 9.29 -6.81 8.81
C VAL A 106 10.42 -6.42 7.87
N THR A 107 10.65 -5.11 7.72
CA THR A 107 11.85 -4.57 7.10
C THR A 107 12.86 -4.20 8.18
N SER A 108 14.11 -4.63 8.01
CA SER A 108 15.17 -4.41 9.00
C SER A 108 16.49 -4.03 8.35
N MET A 109 17.29 -3.29 9.09
CA MET A 109 18.69 -2.98 8.79
C MET A 109 19.57 -3.50 9.92
N ASN A 110 20.56 -4.32 9.57
CA ASN A 110 21.48 -4.94 10.52
C ASN A 110 20.74 -5.62 11.69
N GLY A 111 19.60 -6.28 11.40
CA GLY A 111 18.81 -7.05 12.35
C GLY A 111 17.86 -6.25 13.26
N HIS A 112 17.78 -4.91 13.11
CA HIS A 112 16.77 -4.09 13.79
C HIS A 112 15.76 -3.53 12.80
N SER A 113 14.47 -3.51 13.19
CA SER A 113 13.39 -3.00 12.33
C SER A 113 13.58 -1.52 12.02
N VAL A 114 13.35 -1.16 10.76
CA VAL A 114 13.30 0.24 10.31
C VAL A 114 11.86 0.81 10.29
N GLY A 115 10.91 0.06 10.83
CA GLY A 115 9.53 0.49 11.06
C GLY A 115 8.63 0.41 9.82
N THR A 116 9.10 0.77 8.65
CA THR A 116 8.32 0.79 7.41
C THR A 116 9.14 0.37 6.19
N GLY A 117 8.48 -0.23 5.21
CA GLY A 117 9.08 -0.54 3.91
C GLY A 117 9.55 0.69 3.13
N ALA A 118 8.95 1.85 3.39
CA ALA A 118 9.33 3.11 2.77
C ALA A 118 10.80 3.52 3.01
N PHE A 119 11.45 2.99 4.07
CA PHE A 119 12.87 3.25 4.33
C PHE A 119 13.77 2.90 3.13
N TYR A 120 13.38 1.91 2.32
CA TYR A 120 14.17 1.45 1.17
C TYR A 120 13.67 1.98 -0.19
N ASP A 121 12.73 2.92 -0.20
CA ASP A 121 12.20 3.52 -1.44
C ASP A 121 13.27 4.36 -2.19
N LEU A 122 14.27 4.83 -1.47
CA LEU A 122 15.35 5.65 -2.03
C LEU A 122 16.42 4.81 -2.71
N GLY A 123 16.41 3.49 -2.47
CA GLY A 123 17.30 2.50 -3.07
C GLY A 123 18.34 1.93 -2.10
N PHE A 124 18.93 0.81 -2.53
CA PHE A 124 20.02 0.15 -1.81
C PHE A 124 21.35 0.69 -2.26
N TYR A 125 22.25 0.96 -1.32
CA TYR A 125 23.62 1.35 -1.60
C TYR A 125 24.57 0.81 -0.52
N ASP A 126 25.76 0.41 -0.92
CA ASP A 126 26.82 -0.13 -0.06
C ASP A 126 26.29 -1.20 0.91
N VAL A 127 25.59 -2.18 0.33
CA VAL A 127 25.00 -3.32 1.01
C VAL A 127 25.93 -4.51 0.88
N GLU A 128 26.13 -5.27 1.95
CA GLU A 128 26.84 -6.54 1.93
C GLU A 128 25.98 -7.65 1.33
N ARG A 129 24.72 -7.73 1.83
CA ARG A 129 23.69 -8.68 1.34
C ARG A 129 22.30 -8.28 1.79
N ILE A 130 21.31 -8.83 1.10
CA ILE A 130 19.89 -8.78 1.50
C ILE A 130 19.41 -10.20 1.77
N GLU A 131 18.80 -10.42 2.93
CA GLU A 131 18.22 -11.69 3.35
C GLU A 131 16.69 -11.58 3.32
N VAL A 132 16.03 -12.47 2.57
CA VAL A 132 14.55 -12.56 2.51
C VAL A 132 14.13 -13.88 3.15
N LEU A 133 13.64 -13.77 4.40
CA LEU A 133 13.14 -14.90 5.16
C LEU A 133 11.65 -15.04 4.89
N LYS A 134 11.23 -16.21 4.44
CA LYS A 134 9.82 -16.47 4.08
C LYS A 134 9.10 -17.21 5.21
N GLY A 135 7.85 -16.81 5.45
CA GLY A 135 7.04 -17.34 6.55
C GLY A 135 7.36 -16.73 7.92
N PRO A 136 6.68 -17.16 9.00
CA PRO A 136 6.76 -16.54 10.31
C PRO A 136 8.17 -16.55 10.90
N GLN A 137 8.62 -15.39 11.37
CA GLN A 137 9.92 -15.22 12.05
C GLN A 137 9.75 -14.61 13.46
N GLY A 138 8.60 -14.87 14.09
CA GLY A 138 8.20 -14.27 15.35
C GLY A 138 9.18 -14.51 16.51
N THR A 139 9.90 -15.63 16.54
CA THR A 139 10.80 -15.99 17.65
C THR A 139 12.04 -15.08 17.72
N LEU A 140 12.69 -14.76 16.58
CA LEU A 140 13.96 -14.02 16.56
C LEU A 140 13.84 -12.58 16.09
N PHE A 141 12.92 -12.29 15.14
CA PHE A 141 12.73 -10.94 14.58
C PHE A 141 11.58 -10.17 15.23
N GLY A 142 10.81 -10.85 16.08
CA GLY A 142 9.83 -10.20 16.91
C GLY A 142 8.43 -10.18 16.34
N ARG A 143 7.56 -9.40 16.99
CA ARG A 143 6.19 -9.21 16.57
C ARG A 143 6.15 -8.67 15.15
N ASN A 144 5.03 -8.86 14.48
CA ASN A 144 4.75 -8.43 13.11
C ASN A 144 5.53 -9.18 12.00
N ALA A 145 6.51 -10.03 12.34
CA ALA A 145 7.15 -10.92 11.37
C ALA A 145 6.27 -12.16 11.09
N VAL A 146 4.99 -11.94 10.75
CA VAL A 146 4.01 -13.01 10.54
C VAL A 146 4.14 -13.66 9.17
N ASN A 147 4.58 -12.90 8.15
CA ASN A 147 4.72 -13.40 6.78
C ASN A 147 6.18 -13.48 6.33
N GLY A 148 7.09 -12.81 7.01
CA GLY A 148 8.52 -12.84 6.70
C GLY A 148 9.29 -11.63 7.15
N VAL A 149 10.55 -11.59 6.72
CA VAL A 149 11.50 -10.51 7.02
C VAL A 149 12.33 -10.21 5.77
N ILE A 150 12.52 -8.94 5.49
CA ILE A 150 13.53 -8.43 4.56
C ILE A 150 14.60 -7.73 5.40
N ASN A 151 15.77 -8.36 5.51
CA ASN A 151 16.88 -7.88 6.33
C ASN A 151 18.03 -7.41 5.45
N VAL A 152 18.32 -6.12 5.47
CA VAL A 152 19.41 -5.51 4.72
C VAL A 152 20.63 -5.42 5.64
N ILE A 153 21.73 -6.04 5.25
CA ILE A 153 22.99 -6.00 5.96
C ILE A 153 23.92 -5.02 5.23
N SER A 154 24.29 -3.94 5.91
CA SER A 154 25.20 -2.94 5.37
C SER A 154 26.64 -3.45 5.37
N ALA A 155 27.42 -3.06 4.36
CA ALA A 155 28.85 -3.35 4.31
C ALA A 155 29.58 -2.72 5.50
N ARG A 156 30.50 -3.49 6.11
CA ARG A 156 31.26 -3.07 7.28
C ARG A 156 32.64 -2.51 6.90
N PRO A 157 33.25 -1.68 7.78
CA PRO A 157 34.62 -1.23 7.60
C PRO A 157 35.62 -2.39 7.59
N THR A 158 36.59 -2.35 6.67
CA THR A 158 37.67 -3.33 6.55
C THR A 158 39.01 -2.78 7.08
N SER A 159 40.02 -3.67 7.21
CA SER A 159 41.37 -3.29 7.65
C SER A 159 42.23 -2.68 6.54
N GLU A 160 41.75 -2.63 5.31
CA GLU A 160 42.50 -2.11 4.16
C GLU A 160 41.92 -0.78 3.66
N PHE A 161 42.76 0.08 3.11
CA PHE A 161 42.30 1.27 2.43
C PHE A 161 41.75 0.88 1.07
N GLU A 162 40.49 1.13 0.86
CA GLU A 162 39.81 0.80 -0.40
C GLU A 162 38.73 1.84 -0.73
N GLY A 163 38.38 1.97 -1.98
CA GLY A 163 37.32 2.82 -2.43
C GLY A 163 36.60 2.26 -3.64
N LYS A 164 35.37 2.70 -3.85
CA LYS A 164 34.55 2.36 -5.01
C LYS A 164 33.82 3.60 -5.50
N VAL A 165 33.74 3.79 -6.81
CA VAL A 165 32.91 4.82 -7.43
C VAL A 165 32.13 4.18 -8.58
N ASP A 166 30.83 4.30 -8.56
CA ASP A 166 29.93 3.88 -9.64
C ASP A 166 29.14 5.09 -10.14
N ILE A 167 29.12 5.27 -11.46
CA ILE A 167 28.33 6.29 -12.14
C ILE A 167 27.45 5.60 -13.18
N THR A 168 26.15 5.85 -13.13
CA THR A 168 25.18 5.35 -14.12
C THR A 168 24.54 6.51 -14.86
N TYR A 169 24.44 6.38 -16.17
CA TYR A 169 23.67 7.25 -17.04
C TYR A 169 22.65 6.42 -17.84
N GLY A 170 21.41 6.90 -17.95
CA GLY A 170 20.36 6.08 -18.58
C GLY A 170 19.21 6.87 -19.16
N ASP A 171 18.11 6.15 -19.36
CA ASP A 171 16.88 6.68 -19.93
C ASP A 171 16.26 7.76 -19.04
N TYR A 172 15.47 8.65 -19.63
CA TYR A 172 14.87 9.78 -18.91
C TYR A 172 15.90 10.62 -18.15
N SER A 173 17.07 10.87 -18.78
CA SER A 173 18.17 11.62 -18.15
C SER A 173 18.61 11.04 -16.79
N GLN A 174 18.49 9.73 -16.60
CA GLN A 174 18.93 9.08 -15.37
C GLN A 174 20.41 9.34 -15.10
N GLU A 175 20.72 9.80 -13.90
CA GLU A 175 22.05 10.02 -13.36
C GLU A 175 22.13 9.42 -11.96
N GLU A 176 23.01 8.44 -11.76
CA GLU A 176 23.24 7.84 -10.45
C GLU A 176 24.74 7.90 -10.13
N LEU A 177 25.04 8.23 -8.89
CA LEU A 177 26.40 8.19 -8.35
C LEU A 177 26.36 7.44 -7.02
N THR A 178 27.23 6.46 -6.88
CA THR A 178 27.55 5.86 -5.58
C THR A 178 29.06 5.93 -5.39
N ALA A 179 29.50 6.45 -4.26
CA ALA A 179 30.92 6.51 -3.89
C ALA A 179 31.11 5.99 -2.47
N VAL A 180 32.08 5.13 -2.31
CA VAL A 180 32.45 4.49 -1.05
C VAL A 180 33.91 4.68 -0.80
N ILE A 181 34.26 4.98 0.43
CA ILE A 181 35.66 5.01 0.90
C ILE A 181 35.76 4.29 2.23
N ASN A 182 36.69 3.35 2.32
CA ASN A 182 37.06 2.66 3.55
C ASN A 182 38.44 3.13 4.01
N VAL A 183 38.51 3.57 5.26
CA VAL A 183 39.73 4.11 5.83
C VAL A 183 40.03 3.42 7.16
N PRO A 184 41.05 2.56 7.23
CA PRO A 184 41.59 2.06 8.49
C PRO A 184 42.36 3.21 9.19
N ILE A 185 41.73 3.78 10.23
CA ILE A 185 42.33 4.90 10.97
C ILE A 185 43.52 4.42 11.81
N SER A 186 43.38 3.21 12.36
CA SER A 186 44.42 2.48 13.09
C SER A 186 44.15 0.97 13.04
N ASP A 187 45.04 0.18 13.62
CA ASP A 187 44.84 -1.28 13.71
C ASP A 187 43.59 -1.66 14.48
N THR A 188 43.01 -0.78 15.26
CA THR A 188 41.82 -1.03 16.11
C THR A 188 40.64 -0.12 15.74
N ILE A 189 40.77 0.79 14.81
CA ILE A 189 39.71 1.71 14.40
C ILE A 189 39.62 1.72 12.90
N ARG A 190 38.47 1.27 12.38
CA ARG A 190 38.16 1.23 10.96
C ARG A 190 36.92 2.08 10.68
N SER A 191 36.90 2.76 9.55
CA SER A 191 35.77 3.59 9.14
C SER A 191 35.44 3.39 7.68
N ARG A 192 34.15 3.49 7.36
CA ARG A 192 33.62 3.40 6.01
C ARG A 192 32.55 4.48 5.81
N LEU A 193 32.67 5.24 4.74
CA LEU A 193 31.70 6.25 4.32
C LEU A 193 31.20 5.89 2.93
N ALA A 194 29.90 5.78 2.80
CA ALA A 194 29.19 5.61 1.53
C ALA A 194 28.27 6.80 1.29
N VAL A 195 28.22 7.29 0.06
CA VAL A 195 27.30 8.33 -0.39
C VAL A 195 26.65 7.90 -1.69
N THR A 196 25.39 8.25 -1.87
CA THR A 196 24.64 7.97 -3.09
C THR A 196 23.77 9.14 -3.52
N SER A 197 23.55 9.28 -4.82
CA SER A 197 22.60 10.23 -5.40
C SER A 197 21.96 9.56 -6.62
N SER A 198 20.66 9.64 -6.74
CA SER A 198 19.90 9.07 -7.86
C SER A 198 18.89 10.10 -8.37
N LYS A 199 19.04 10.50 -9.63
CA LYS A 199 18.15 11.43 -10.32
C LYS A 199 17.66 10.83 -11.62
N ARG A 200 16.39 11.08 -11.94
CA ARG A 200 15.78 10.67 -13.22
C ARG A 200 14.59 11.58 -13.50
N ASP A 201 14.43 12.01 -14.74
CA ASP A 201 13.24 12.74 -15.19
C ASP A 201 11.99 11.87 -15.13
N GLY A 202 10.83 12.50 -15.03
CA GLY A 202 9.54 11.81 -15.03
C GLY A 202 9.20 11.20 -16.39
N PHE A 203 8.52 10.07 -16.37
CA PHE A 203 8.10 9.35 -17.58
C PHE A 203 6.59 9.37 -17.83
N THR A 204 5.78 9.81 -16.87
CA THR A 204 4.33 9.95 -17.04
C THR A 204 3.99 11.40 -17.39
N GLN A 205 3.33 11.59 -18.52
CA GLN A 205 2.95 12.92 -19.01
C GLN A 205 1.59 13.36 -18.46
N ASN A 206 1.53 14.51 -17.80
CA ASN A 206 0.28 15.21 -17.58
C ASN A 206 -0.14 15.89 -18.90
N VAL A 207 -1.17 15.36 -19.57
CA VAL A 207 -1.58 15.85 -20.87
C VAL A 207 -2.31 17.20 -20.80
N ARG A 208 -2.69 17.65 -19.59
CA ARG A 208 -3.32 18.95 -19.38
C ARG A 208 -2.37 20.10 -19.66
N ASP A 209 -1.13 20.02 -19.20
CA ASP A 209 -0.15 21.11 -19.31
C ASP A 209 1.15 20.69 -19.99
N GLY A 210 1.30 19.39 -20.30
CA GLY A 210 2.49 18.82 -20.93
C GLY A 210 3.66 18.57 -20.00
N SER A 211 3.52 18.78 -18.69
CA SER A 211 4.53 18.45 -17.68
C SER A 211 4.69 16.95 -17.52
N TYR A 212 5.75 16.53 -16.82
CA TYR A 212 6.02 15.12 -16.52
C TYR A 212 6.15 14.93 -15.01
N PHE A 213 5.72 13.76 -14.55
CA PHE A 213 5.87 13.30 -13.16
C PHE A 213 6.35 11.85 -13.12
N ASN A 214 6.51 11.27 -11.95
CA ASN A 214 7.25 10.03 -11.71
C ASN A 214 8.75 10.20 -11.97
N ASN A 215 9.28 11.38 -11.63
CA ASN A 215 10.73 11.57 -11.53
C ASN A 215 11.28 10.91 -10.26
N LYS A 216 12.58 10.89 -10.13
CA LYS A 216 13.30 10.48 -8.91
C LYS A 216 14.35 11.53 -8.61
N ASP A 217 14.41 12.01 -7.37
CA ASP A 217 15.49 12.83 -6.84
C ASP A 217 15.75 12.39 -5.39
N ALA A 218 16.79 11.59 -5.20
CA ALA A 218 17.10 10.99 -3.93
C ALA A 218 18.60 11.05 -3.65
N MET A 219 18.95 11.18 -2.38
CA MET A 219 20.34 11.13 -1.91
C MET A 219 20.44 10.42 -0.57
N GLY A 220 21.61 9.83 -0.29
CA GLY A 220 21.86 9.16 0.98
C GLY A 220 23.35 9.17 1.35
N ALA A 221 23.59 8.99 2.64
CA ALA A 221 24.94 8.85 3.19
C ALA A 221 24.93 7.91 4.39
N ARG A 222 25.90 7.01 4.44
CA ARG A 222 26.12 6.09 5.57
C ARG A 222 27.53 6.18 6.08
N LEU A 223 27.68 6.38 7.39
CA LEU A 223 28.93 6.32 8.12
C LEU A 223 28.92 5.09 9.03
N SER A 224 29.91 4.21 8.87
CA SER A 224 30.15 3.06 9.74
C SER A 224 31.54 3.19 10.36
N ILE A 225 31.65 2.88 11.67
CA ILE A 225 32.91 2.88 12.41
C ILE A 225 32.96 1.68 13.32
N ASP A 226 34.06 0.92 13.24
CA ASP A 226 34.32 -0.22 14.12
C ASP A 226 35.53 0.09 15.03
N PHE A 227 35.35 -0.21 16.32
CA PHE A 227 36.37 -0.05 17.35
C PHE A 227 36.65 -1.39 18.02
N ASP A 228 37.81 -1.97 17.83
CA ASP A 228 38.21 -3.16 18.56
C ASP A 228 38.72 -2.76 19.94
N ILE A 229 38.14 -3.35 20.98
CA ILE A 229 38.43 -3.09 22.39
C ILE A 229 39.08 -4.35 22.97
N GLY A 230 40.42 -4.34 22.97
CA GLY A 230 41.20 -5.54 23.31
C GLY A 230 41.13 -6.59 22.19
N GLU A 231 41.18 -7.90 22.56
CA GLU A 231 41.22 -9.01 21.60
C GLU A 231 39.84 -9.67 21.38
N SER A 232 38.86 -9.37 22.25
CA SER A 232 37.62 -10.10 22.33
C SER A 232 36.34 -9.24 22.20
N SER A 233 36.50 -7.92 22.00
CA SER A 233 35.36 -7.04 21.98
C SER A 233 35.43 -6.05 20.83
N THR A 234 34.28 -5.77 20.21
CA THR A 234 34.14 -4.76 19.16
C THR A 234 32.91 -3.87 19.44
N LEU A 235 33.10 -2.57 19.32
CA LEU A 235 32.01 -1.59 19.33
C LEU A 235 31.82 -1.11 17.88
N LYS A 236 30.61 -1.29 17.36
CA LYS A 236 30.22 -0.92 16.01
C LYS A 236 29.25 0.28 16.07
N PHE A 237 29.49 1.26 15.23
CA PHE A 237 28.61 2.40 15.02
C PHE A 237 28.18 2.46 13.57
N THR A 238 26.90 2.72 13.34
CA THR A 238 26.33 2.98 11.99
C THR A 238 25.38 4.17 12.08
N HIS A 239 25.52 5.11 11.18
CA HIS A 239 24.56 6.19 10.96
C HIS A 239 24.25 6.27 9.48
N ASP A 240 22.98 6.06 9.13
CA ASP A 240 22.42 6.16 7.78
C ASP A 240 21.47 7.35 7.74
N TRP A 241 21.57 8.15 6.69
CA TRP A 241 20.68 9.25 6.38
C TRP A 241 20.31 9.19 4.91
N SER A 242 19.04 9.38 4.61
CA SER A 242 18.55 9.45 3.24
C SER A 242 17.41 10.45 3.10
N GLN A 243 17.32 11.08 1.93
CA GLN A 243 16.31 12.08 1.59
C GLN A 243 15.85 11.89 0.15
N GLY A 244 14.54 12.06 -0.08
CA GLY A 244 13.93 12.14 -1.41
C GLY A 244 13.02 13.35 -1.50
N SER A 245 13.07 14.08 -2.64
CA SER A 245 12.19 15.21 -2.93
C SER A 245 11.86 15.18 -4.41
N ASP A 246 10.69 14.67 -4.75
CA ASP A 246 10.31 14.42 -6.13
C ASP A 246 8.78 14.45 -6.33
N ASN A 247 8.31 14.10 -7.53
CA ASN A 247 6.88 14.02 -7.84
C ASN A 247 6.48 12.59 -8.23
N ARG A 248 7.06 11.59 -7.56
CA ARG A 248 6.69 10.20 -7.76
C ARG A 248 5.24 9.95 -7.38
N ASN A 249 4.52 9.37 -8.28
CA ASN A 249 3.20 8.79 -8.04
C ASN A 249 2.78 7.95 -9.24
N ASN A 250 2.96 6.65 -9.17
CA ASN A 250 2.59 5.74 -10.25
C ASN A 250 1.08 5.54 -10.42
N ILE A 251 0.27 6.37 -9.78
CA ILE A 251 -1.18 6.21 -9.75
C ILE A 251 -1.83 6.93 -10.92
N GLY A 252 -2.82 6.31 -11.50
CA GLY A 252 -3.70 6.87 -12.50
C GLY A 252 -5.10 6.27 -12.43
N ALA A 253 -6.07 6.92 -13.06
CA ALA A 253 -7.37 6.31 -13.25
C ALA A 253 -7.24 5.14 -14.23
N PRO A 254 -7.63 3.92 -13.87
CA PRO A 254 -7.60 2.79 -14.78
C PRO A 254 -8.55 3.04 -15.94
N PHE A 255 -8.21 2.56 -17.11
CA PHE A 255 -9.14 2.55 -18.25
C PHE A 255 -10.33 1.67 -17.88
N CYS A 256 -11.52 2.20 -18.11
CA CYS A 256 -12.74 1.45 -17.88
C CYS A 256 -13.73 1.68 -19.02
N GLU A 257 -14.57 0.68 -19.27
CA GLU A 257 -15.72 0.84 -20.14
C GLU A 257 -16.80 1.65 -19.43
N SER A 258 -17.33 2.67 -20.11
CA SER A 258 -18.37 3.52 -19.52
C SER A 258 -19.68 2.75 -19.37
N HIS A 259 -20.24 2.81 -18.17
CA HIS A 259 -21.59 2.36 -17.87
C HIS A 259 -22.46 3.57 -17.49
N ASP A 260 -23.68 3.65 -18.05
CA ASP A 260 -24.56 4.82 -17.90
C ASP A 260 -24.89 5.17 -16.43
N LEU A 261 -24.83 4.19 -15.53
CA LEU A 261 -25.14 4.33 -14.10
C LEU A 261 -23.93 4.54 -13.22
N TYR A 262 -22.81 3.84 -13.51
CA TYR A 262 -21.65 3.75 -12.63
C TYR A 262 -20.42 4.44 -13.22
N GLY A 263 -20.55 4.97 -14.41
CA GLY A 263 -19.46 5.57 -15.15
C GLY A 263 -18.49 4.53 -15.71
N CYS A 264 -17.70 3.89 -14.89
CA CYS A 264 -16.92 2.72 -15.27
C CYS A 264 -17.77 1.45 -15.22
N ASN A 265 -17.68 0.60 -16.23
CA ASN A 265 -18.24 -0.75 -16.14
C ASN A 265 -17.59 -1.47 -14.95
N PRO A 266 -18.38 -1.91 -13.97
CA PRO A 266 -17.84 -2.56 -12.77
C PRO A 266 -17.21 -3.95 -13.06
N LEU A 267 -17.32 -4.46 -14.29
CA LEU A 267 -16.84 -5.79 -14.67
C LEU A 267 -15.51 -5.76 -15.43
N THR A 268 -15.00 -4.58 -15.84
CA THR A 268 -13.79 -4.54 -16.68
C THR A 268 -12.82 -3.44 -16.27
N VAL A 269 -11.55 -3.82 -16.06
CA VAL A 269 -10.39 -2.93 -16.07
C VAL A 269 -9.76 -2.99 -17.45
N GLY A 270 -9.50 -1.84 -18.09
CA GLY A 270 -8.83 -1.78 -19.39
C GLY A 270 -9.77 -1.68 -20.60
N GLY A 271 -11.04 -1.33 -20.41
CA GLY A 271 -11.99 -1.03 -21.50
C GLY A 271 -11.72 0.32 -22.19
N PRO A 272 -12.55 0.71 -23.18
CA PRO A 272 -12.36 1.96 -23.92
C PRO A 272 -12.50 3.18 -23.02
N ASN A 273 -11.69 4.16 -23.31
CA ASN A 273 -11.51 5.42 -22.60
C ASN A 273 -12.79 6.13 -22.18
N GLN A 274 -13.19 5.94 -20.94
CA GLN A 274 -14.21 6.78 -20.32
C GLN A 274 -13.73 7.18 -18.92
N PRO A 275 -13.95 8.42 -18.50
CA PRO A 275 -13.64 8.80 -17.13
C PRO A 275 -14.41 7.88 -16.21
N ALA A 276 -13.73 7.33 -15.20
CA ALA A 276 -14.43 6.83 -14.05
C ALA A 276 -15.44 7.89 -13.66
N ALA A 277 -16.71 7.57 -13.58
CA ALA A 277 -17.65 8.47 -12.96
C ALA A 277 -17.26 8.51 -11.49
N SER A 278 -16.33 9.33 -11.19
CA SER A 278 -16.30 9.90 -9.88
C SER A 278 -17.64 10.60 -9.76
N MET A 279 -18.57 9.97 -9.08
CA MET A 279 -19.64 10.73 -8.47
C MET A 279 -18.92 11.55 -7.40
N GLY A 280 -18.32 12.65 -7.81
CA GLY A 280 -17.63 13.55 -6.91
C GLY A 280 -18.54 13.80 -5.72
N SER A 281 -17.96 13.90 -4.56
CA SER A 281 -18.63 14.16 -3.28
C SER A 281 -19.78 15.16 -3.35
N THR A 282 -19.75 16.08 -4.31
CA THR A 282 -20.83 17.03 -4.60
C THR A 282 -22.08 16.37 -5.14
N ALA A 283 -21.96 15.43 -6.07
CA ALA A 283 -23.15 14.74 -6.61
C ALA A 283 -23.80 13.86 -5.53
N ALA A 284 -23.00 13.22 -4.68
CA ALA A 284 -23.50 12.44 -3.55
C ALA A 284 -24.25 13.34 -2.56
N ILE A 285 -23.73 14.52 -2.23
CA ILE A 285 -24.40 15.47 -1.32
C ILE A 285 -25.68 16.04 -1.93
N PHE A 286 -25.71 16.37 -3.21
CA PHE A 286 -26.93 16.88 -3.85
C PHE A 286 -27.97 15.78 -4.07
N ASN A 287 -27.57 14.52 -4.28
CA ASN A 287 -28.46 13.37 -4.22
C ASN A 287 -29.05 13.18 -2.83
N LEU A 288 -28.22 13.36 -1.81
CA LEU A 288 -28.59 13.27 -0.40
C LEU A 288 -29.63 14.35 -0.02
N VAL A 289 -29.45 15.58 -0.46
CA VAL A 289 -30.28 16.73 -0.08
C VAL A 289 -31.49 16.93 -1.01
N GLY A 290 -31.38 16.59 -2.29
CA GLY A 290 -32.39 16.97 -3.29
C GLY A 290 -33.37 15.90 -3.71
N GLY A 291 -33.19 14.62 -3.39
CA GLY A 291 -34.04 13.53 -3.87
C GLY A 291 -34.11 13.42 -5.39
N LEU A 292 -33.09 13.92 -6.06
CA LEU A 292 -33.06 13.96 -7.52
C LEU A 292 -32.49 12.63 -8.06
N GLU A 293 -33.00 12.20 -9.20
CA GLU A 293 -32.55 10.96 -9.84
C GLU A 293 -31.05 11.04 -10.18
N ALA A 294 -30.32 9.94 -9.99
CA ALA A 294 -28.89 9.87 -10.32
C ALA A 294 -28.60 10.29 -11.78
N SER A 295 -29.52 10.04 -12.71
CA SER A 295 -29.44 10.46 -14.12
C SER A 295 -29.59 11.98 -14.35
N SER A 296 -30.20 12.71 -13.42
CA SER A 296 -30.29 14.18 -13.50
C SER A 296 -29.03 14.90 -13.00
N PHE A 297 -28.15 14.18 -12.32
CA PHE A 297 -26.81 14.67 -11.99
C PHE A 297 -25.90 14.37 -13.17
N VAL A 298 -25.69 15.37 -14.00
CA VAL A 298 -24.67 15.24 -15.02
C VAL A 298 -23.34 15.09 -14.30
N ASN A 299 -22.74 13.93 -14.50
CA ASN A 299 -21.42 13.61 -14.08
C ASN A 299 -20.48 14.81 -14.35
N GLN A 300 -19.91 15.41 -13.31
CA GLN A 300 -19.03 16.57 -13.44
C GLN A 300 -17.79 16.21 -14.27
N TYR A 301 -17.41 14.95 -14.26
CA TYR A 301 -16.28 14.40 -15.01
C TYR A 301 -16.68 13.89 -16.40
N ALA A 302 -17.97 13.91 -16.80
CA ALA A 302 -18.39 13.50 -18.13
C ALA A 302 -17.74 14.38 -19.20
N GLY A 303 -17.06 13.76 -20.14
CA GLY A 303 -16.26 14.43 -21.16
C GLY A 303 -14.85 14.81 -20.73
N THR A 304 -14.43 14.46 -19.52
CA THR A 304 -13.03 14.53 -19.09
C THR A 304 -12.19 13.57 -19.94
N ILE A 305 -10.97 13.98 -20.25
CA ILE A 305 -10.04 13.17 -21.03
C ILE A 305 -9.40 12.15 -20.10
N VAL A 306 -9.65 10.87 -20.34
CA VAL A 306 -8.84 9.79 -19.79
C VAL A 306 -7.92 9.29 -20.89
N PRO A 307 -6.59 9.48 -20.78
CA PRO A 307 -5.67 9.01 -21.79
C PRO A 307 -5.72 7.50 -21.97
N ASP A 308 -5.55 7.02 -23.17
CA ASP A 308 -5.51 5.59 -23.53
C ASP A 308 -4.11 4.94 -23.32
N ASN A 309 -3.31 5.50 -22.46
CA ASN A 309 -1.94 5.09 -22.24
C ASN A 309 -1.56 5.27 -20.78
N PHE A 310 -1.03 4.24 -20.14
CA PHE A 310 -0.59 4.26 -18.74
C PHE A 310 0.59 5.22 -18.46
N ARG A 311 1.24 5.75 -19.52
CA ARG A 311 2.27 6.81 -19.41
C ARG A 311 1.70 8.21 -19.51
N LYS A 312 0.38 8.36 -19.46
CA LYS A 312 -0.30 9.65 -19.53
C LYS A 312 -1.39 9.74 -18.49
N ALA A 313 -1.50 10.89 -17.87
CA ALA A 313 -2.59 11.24 -16.97
C ALA A 313 -3.14 12.61 -17.33
N TYR A 314 -4.34 12.94 -16.85
CA TYR A 314 -4.98 14.24 -17.02
C TYR A 314 -5.29 14.82 -15.65
N LEU A 315 -4.24 15.30 -14.96
CA LEU A 315 -4.31 15.74 -13.57
C LEU A 315 -4.48 17.26 -13.49
N THR A 316 -5.16 17.70 -12.44
CA THR A 316 -5.23 19.13 -12.10
C THR A 316 -3.87 19.66 -11.67
N ARG A 317 -3.13 18.89 -10.85
CA ARG A 317 -1.79 19.20 -10.37
C ARG A 317 -0.94 17.92 -10.32
N ASN A 318 0.36 18.06 -10.60
CA ASN A 318 1.29 16.96 -10.43
C ASN A 318 1.51 16.67 -8.94
N PRO A 319 1.78 15.41 -8.58
CA PRO A 319 2.09 15.01 -7.21
C PRO A 319 3.33 15.73 -6.64
N GLU A 320 3.41 15.80 -5.32
CA GLU A 320 4.58 16.23 -4.55
C GLU A 320 4.92 15.16 -3.50
N PHE A 321 6.20 14.90 -3.32
CA PHE A 321 6.68 13.92 -2.37
C PHE A 321 7.99 14.40 -1.75
N ASP A 322 8.03 14.44 -0.41
CA ASP A 322 9.23 14.71 0.37
C ASP A 322 9.36 13.64 1.46
N SER A 323 10.58 13.15 1.68
CA SER A 323 10.84 12.15 2.69
C SER A 323 12.28 12.25 3.19
N GLU A 324 12.46 12.19 4.51
CA GLU A 324 13.77 12.08 5.16
C GLU A 324 13.76 10.91 6.14
N HIS A 325 14.79 10.08 6.09
CA HIS A 325 14.95 8.93 6.98
C HIS A 325 16.30 8.95 7.64
N THR A 326 16.34 8.58 8.92
CA THR A 326 17.60 8.33 9.63
C THR A 326 17.55 6.99 10.36
N PHE A 327 18.66 6.29 10.36
CA PHE A 327 18.89 5.10 11.18
C PHE A 327 20.25 5.22 11.86
N THR A 328 20.25 5.14 13.18
CA THR A 328 21.50 5.14 13.96
C THR A 328 21.55 3.89 14.82
N GLN A 329 22.63 3.14 14.74
CA GLN A 329 22.83 1.94 15.53
C GLN A 329 24.18 1.92 16.22
N ILE A 330 24.18 1.50 17.47
CA ILE A 330 25.38 1.16 18.25
C ILE A 330 25.24 -0.31 18.64
N GLU A 331 26.24 -1.10 18.32
CA GLU A 331 26.32 -2.51 18.68
C GLU A 331 27.64 -2.79 19.40
N PHE A 332 27.56 -3.45 20.54
CA PHE A 332 28.70 -3.94 21.28
C PHE A 332 28.67 -5.46 21.30
N GLU A 333 29.70 -6.08 20.78
CA GLU A 333 29.91 -7.52 20.79
C GLU A 333 31.14 -7.86 21.63
N THR A 334 31.05 -8.91 22.41
CA THR A 334 32.17 -9.41 23.21
C THR A 334 32.09 -10.91 23.45
N GLU A 335 33.22 -11.57 23.35
CA GLU A 335 33.37 -12.94 23.81
C GLU A 335 33.44 -12.95 25.36
N LEU A 336 32.42 -13.51 26.03
CA LEU A 336 32.42 -13.71 27.48
C LEU A 336 33.33 -14.85 27.86
N THR A 337 33.34 -15.90 27.02
CA THR A 337 34.26 -17.03 27.02
C THR A 337 34.51 -17.46 25.59
N SER A 338 35.42 -18.43 25.34
CA SER A 338 35.62 -19.00 23.99
C SER A 338 34.36 -19.65 23.39
N GLU A 339 33.30 -19.87 24.17
CA GLU A 339 32.09 -20.56 23.77
C GLU A 339 30.81 -19.72 23.99
N LEU A 340 30.94 -18.48 24.49
CA LEU A 340 29.82 -17.60 24.78
C LEU A 340 30.10 -16.19 24.25
N MET A 341 29.22 -15.70 23.41
CA MET A 341 29.22 -14.33 22.88
C MET A 341 28.05 -13.54 23.46
N LEU A 342 28.31 -12.29 23.83
CA LEU A 342 27.29 -11.29 24.16
C LEU A 342 27.23 -10.24 23.03
N SER A 343 26.04 -9.98 22.53
CA SER A 343 25.74 -8.84 21.67
C SER A 343 24.73 -7.93 22.35
N ALA A 344 25.02 -6.62 22.35
CA ALA A 344 24.11 -5.60 22.85
C ALA A 344 23.95 -4.52 21.79
N ARG A 345 22.73 -4.28 21.32
CA ARG A 345 22.40 -3.33 20.26
C ARG A 345 21.40 -2.29 20.75
N VAL A 346 21.61 -1.06 20.33
CA VAL A 346 20.63 0.03 20.47
C VAL A 346 20.53 0.73 19.13
N SER A 347 19.32 0.95 18.65
CA SER A 347 19.09 1.72 17.43
C SER A 347 18.00 2.77 17.63
N HIS A 348 18.14 3.86 16.88
CA HIS A 348 17.18 4.92 16.74
C HIS A 348 16.80 5.06 15.26
N VAL A 349 15.50 5.10 14.99
CA VAL A 349 14.93 5.30 13.65
C VAL A 349 14.07 6.55 13.69
N SER A 350 14.25 7.43 12.71
CA SER A 350 13.37 8.59 12.49
C SER A 350 12.96 8.66 11.04
N ARG A 351 11.72 9.04 10.81
CA ARG A 351 11.18 9.31 9.48
C ARG A 351 10.32 10.56 9.53
N ASP A 352 10.58 11.47 8.58
CA ASP A 352 9.69 12.55 8.19
C ASP A 352 9.24 12.32 6.76
N TYR A 353 7.95 12.48 6.51
CA TYR A 353 7.35 12.14 5.24
C TYR A 353 6.18 13.07 4.94
N PHE A 354 6.10 13.50 3.69
CA PHE A 354 4.96 14.25 3.15
C PHE A 354 4.66 13.80 1.72
N HIS A 355 3.38 13.69 1.37
CA HIS A 355 2.96 13.65 -0.02
C HIS A 355 1.67 14.43 -0.26
N MET A 356 1.51 14.90 -1.50
CA MET A 356 0.30 15.46 -2.04
C MET A 356 -0.03 14.82 -3.39
N ASN A 357 -1.28 14.41 -3.56
CA ASN A 357 -1.78 13.84 -4.80
C ASN A 357 -3.06 14.54 -5.25
N ASP A 358 -3.29 14.51 -6.56
CA ASP A 358 -4.60 14.75 -7.17
C ASP A 358 -5.48 13.51 -6.92
N ASN A 359 -6.39 13.59 -5.95
CA ASN A 359 -7.13 12.43 -5.45
C ASN A 359 -8.32 12.01 -6.34
N ASP A 360 -8.72 12.84 -7.30
CA ASP A 360 -9.70 12.45 -8.31
C ASP A 360 -9.05 11.86 -9.58
N TYR A 361 -7.71 11.91 -9.67
CA TYR A 361 -6.89 11.41 -10.79
C TYR A 361 -7.36 11.87 -12.16
N SER A 362 -8.01 13.04 -12.21
CA SER A 362 -8.61 13.59 -13.40
C SER A 362 -8.67 15.13 -13.32
N HIS A 363 -9.19 15.77 -14.35
CA HIS A 363 -9.46 17.19 -14.37
C HIS A 363 -10.79 17.46 -15.07
N THR A 364 -11.77 17.96 -14.31
CA THR A 364 -13.04 18.39 -14.90
C THR A 364 -12.93 19.82 -15.45
N THR A 365 -13.53 20.03 -16.61
CA THR A 365 -13.64 21.37 -17.23
C THR A 365 -15.02 21.99 -17.03
N LYS A 366 -15.91 21.31 -16.30
CA LYS A 366 -17.26 21.83 -16.04
C LYS A 366 -17.22 22.87 -14.94
N PRO A 367 -17.60 24.12 -15.23
CA PRO A 367 -17.48 25.19 -14.26
C PRO A 367 -18.47 25.01 -13.11
N PHE A 368 -18.10 25.49 -11.93
CA PHE A 368 -19.05 25.65 -10.82
C PHE A 368 -20.15 26.66 -11.17
N PRO A 369 -21.35 26.51 -10.64
CA PRO A 369 -21.83 25.55 -9.68
C PRO A 369 -22.29 24.19 -10.26
N GLY A 370 -21.71 23.78 -11.35
CA GLY A 370 -22.01 22.51 -12.01
C GLY A 370 -23.32 22.55 -12.78
N VAL A 371 -23.77 21.38 -13.22
CA VAL A 371 -24.94 21.27 -14.10
C VAL A 371 -26.23 21.64 -13.38
N LEU A 372 -26.35 21.29 -12.09
CA LEU A 372 -27.52 21.68 -11.32
C LEU A 372 -27.59 23.19 -11.19
N GLY A 373 -26.49 23.85 -10.87
CA GLY A 373 -26.46 25.32 -10.82
C GLY A 373 -26.77 25.95 -12.15
N ALA A 374 -26.26 25.41 -13.27
CA ALA A 374 -26.60 25.88 -14.61
C ALA A 374 -28.07 25.65 -14.96
N ALA A 375 -28.66 24.52 -14.56
CA ALA A 375 -30.10 24.24 -14.73
C ALA A 375 -30.98 25.20 -13.89
N MET A 376 -30.45 25.67 -12.76
CA MET A 376 -31.09 26.70 -11.91
C MET A 376 -30.84 28.13 -12.42
N GLY A 377 -30.08 28.30 -13.50
CA GLY A 377 -29.74 29.61 -14.06
C GLY A 377 -28.66 30.38 -13.28
N LEU A 378 -27.86 29.70 -12.46
CA LEU A 378 -26.74 30.32 -11.78
C LEU A 378 -25.57 30.52 -12.75
N PRO A 379 -24.89 31.67 -12.70
CA PRO A 379 -23.73 31.91 -13.53
C PRO A 379 -22.54 31.05 -13.08
N PRO A 380 -21.55 30.81 -13.95
CA PRO A 380 -20.28 30.21 -13.54
C PRO A 380 -19.64 31.01 -12.41
N ILE A 381 -19.11 30.28 -11.43
CA ILE A 381 -18.48 30.84 -10.23
C ILE A 381 -17.01 30.43 -10.24
N SER A 382 -16.13 31.34 -9.83
CA SER A 382 -14.72 31.04 -9.59
C SER A 382 -14.21 31.86 -8.41
N TRP A 383 -13.23 31.29 -7.70
CA TRP A 383 -12.59 31.95 -6.55
C TRP A 383 -11.12 31.58 -6.46
N GLN A 384 -10.35 32.31 -5.65
CA GLN A 384 -9.00 31.86 -5.27
C GLN A 384 -9.14 30.90 -4.09
N GLY A 385 -8.83 29.63 -4.30
CA GLY A 385 -8.79 28.60 -3.27
C GLY A 385 -7.36 28.40 -2.81
N THR A 386 -7.16 28.17 -1.51
CA THR A 386 -5.88 27.74 -0.95
C THR A 386 -6.03 26.29 -0.49
N PHE A 387 -5.16 25.44 -0.92
CA PHE A 387 -5.08 24.02 -0.56
C PHE A 387 -3.77 23.74 0.16
N GLY A 388 -3.69 22.60 0.82
CA GLY A 388 -2.54 22.24 1.64
C GLY A 388 -2.64 22.82 3.04
N GLY A 389 -1.50 23.09 3.63
CA GLY A 389 -1.38 23.57 5.02
C GLY A 389 0.04 23.41 5.52
N THR A 390 0.21 23.54 6.84
CA THR A 390 1.48 23.26 7.50
C THR A 390 1.52 21.78 7.90
N PHE A 391 2.53 21.05 7.44
CA PHE A 391 2.79 19.66 7.78
C PHE A 391 4.25 19.54 8.28
N ASN A 392 4.45 18.89 9.40
CA ASN A 392 5.77 18.72 10.05
C ASN A 392 6.55 20.03 10.24
N GLY A 393 5.84 21.16 10.33
CA GLY A 393 6.44 22.49 10.46
C GLY A 393 6.74 23.22 9.15
N ASP A 394 6.64 22.54 8.01
CA ASP A 394 6.81 23.11 6.67
C ASP A 394 5.47 23.52 6.05
N ASP A 395 5.49 24.59 5.24
CA ASP A 395 4.31 25.14 4.57
C ASP A 395 4.20 24.57 3.15
N TYR A 396 3.26 23.65 2.95
CA TYR A 396 2.89 23.06 1.66
C TYR A 396 1.62 23.70 1.05
N SER A 397 1.25 24.90 1.50
CA SER A 397 0.09 25.59 0.97
C SER A 397 0.32 26.11 -0.45
N PHE A 398 -0.69 25.99 -1.28
CA PHE A 398 -0.70 26.64 -2.61
C PHE A 398 -2.06 27.25 -2.91
N THR A 399 -2.08 28.31 -3.70
CA THR A 399 -3.29 29.03 -4.08
C THR A 399 -3.48 28.95 -5.59
N GLU A 400 -4.70 28.59 -5.98
CA GLU A 400 -5.07 28.50 -7.41
C GLU A 400 -6.47 29.05 -7.66
N LEU A 401 -6.75 29.36 -8.94
CA LEU A 401 -8.09 29.73 -9.37
C LEU A 401 -8.97 28.49 -9.46
N VAL A 402 -9.95 28.39 -8.60
CA VAL A 402 -10.94 27.31 -8.54
C VAL A 402 -12.17 27.74 -9.33
N ASP A 403 -12.42 27.09 -10.44
CA ASP A 403 -13.57 27.32 -11.33
C ASP A 403 -14.36 26.04 -11.62
N SER A 404 -13.82 24.89 -11.22
CA SER A 404 -14.39 23.55 -11.39
C SER A 404 -13.99 22.66 -10.21
N ASP A 405 -14.60 21.50 -10.10
CA ASP A 405 -14.27 20.56 -9.02
C ASP A 405 -12.85 20.03 -9.13
N ARG A 406 -12.21 19.83 -7.98
CA ARG A 406 -10.89 19.24 -7.82
C ARG A 406 -10.70 18.77 -6.39
N THR A 407 -10.01 17.68 -6.23
CA THR A 407 -9.80 17.04 -4.94
C THR A 407 -8.31 16.71 -4.78
N TYR A 408 -7.74 17.14 -3.67
CA TYR A 408 -6.35 16.84 -3.31
C TYR A 408 -6.32 16.04 -2.02
N GLU A 409 -5.42 15.08 -1.96
CA GLU A 409 -5.07 14.42 -0.71
C GLU A 409 -3.68 14.87 -0.25
N PHE A 410 -3.53 14.99 1.04
CA PHE A 410 -2.30 15.32 1.73
C PHE A 410 -2.07 14.29 2.82
N SER A 411 -0.87 13.78 2.92
CA SER A 411 -0.48 12.89 4.01
C SER A 411 0.91 13.24 4.49
N ASN A 412 1.07 13.24 5.81
CA ASN A 412 2.37 13.31 6.41
C ASN A 412 2.50 12.30 7.54
N ALA A 413 3.70 11.88 7.84
CA ALA A 413 4.00 11.09 9.02
C ALA A 413 5.34 11.49 9.61
N GLU A 414 5.39 11.55 10.94
CA GLU A 414 6.60 11.64 11.74
C GLU A 414 6.71 10.37 12.57
N ASP A 415 7.78 9.61 12.39
CA ASP A 415 8.07 8.43 13.20
C ASP A 415 9.36 8.65 13.98
N ASN A 416 9.36 8.23 15.25
CA ASN A 416 10.51 8.31 16.12
C ASN A 416 10.56 7.10 17.04
N GLY A 417 11.47 6.16 16.77
CA GLY A 417 11.55 4.88 17.43
C GLY A 417 12.92 4.58 18.00
N ILE A 418 12.93 3.99 19.20
CA ILE A 418 14.11 3.45 19.85
C ILE A 418 13.93 1.95 20.07
N GLN A 419 14.99 1.19 19.78
CA GLN A 419 15.04 -0.26 20.01
C GLN A 419 16.31 -0.60 20.78
N ALA A 420 16.21 -1.59 21.68
CA ALA A 420 17.36 -2.13 22.38
C ALA A 420 17.22 -3.67 22.44
N GLU A 421 18.33 -4.35 22.18
CA GLU A 421 18.41 -5.82 22.23
C GLU A 421 19.70 -6.23 22.93
N ILE A 422 19.60 -7.23 23.80
CA ILE A 422 20.75 -7.90 24.41
C ILE A 422 20.59 -9.40 24.14
N THR A 423 21.59 -10.01 23.52
CA THR A 423 21.56 -11.42 23.11
C THR A 423 22.78 -12.14 23.62
N ILE A 424 22.61 -13.34 24.15
CA ILE A 424 23.69 -14.29 24.51
C ILE A 424 23.59 -15.46 23.54
N ILE A 425 24.71 -15.80 22.94
CA ILE A 425 24.85 -16.84 21.93
C ILE A 425 25.89 -17.84 22.44
N SER A 426 25.54 -19.12 22.45
CA SER A 426 26.48 -20.18 22.77
C SER A 426 27.02 -20.89 21.53
N ASP A 427 28.25 -21.38 21.63
CA ASP A 427 28.93 -22.19 20.63
C ASP A 427 29.73 -23.30 21.33
N TYR A 428 28.99 -24.19 22.01
CA TYR A 428 29.57 -25.32 22.75
C TYR A 428 29.83 -26.48 21.81
N ASP A 429 30.95 -27.21 22.05
CA ASP A 429 31.25 -28.48 21.37
C ASP A 429 30.25 -29.63 21.71
N GLY A 430 29.32 -29.39 22.62
CA GLY A 430 28.33 -30.38 23.09
C GLY A 430 27.03 -30.37 22.25
N PRO A 431 26.13 -31.36 22.53
CA PRO A 431 24.91 -31.54 21.75
C PRO A 431 23.82 -30.47 22.06
N PHE A 432 24.16 -29.40 22.74
CA PHE A 432 23.22 -28.34 23.11
C PHE A 432 23.84 -26.97 22.94
N ASN A 433 23.16 -26.15 22.16
CA ASN A 433 23.47 -24.73 21.97
C ASN A 433 22.20 -23.87 22.12
N PHE A 434 22.36 -22.58 22.27
CA PHE A 434 21.25 -21.65 22.39
C PHE A 434 21.59 -20.23 21.93
N VAL A 435 20.54 -19.53 21.55
CA VAL A 435 20.48 -18.07 21.44
C VAL A 435 19.37 -17.60 22.36
N THR A 436 19.61 -16.64 23.23
CA THR A 436 18.55 -16.05 24.07
C THR A 436 18.80 -14.57 24.28
N GLY A 437 17.73 -13.79 24.41
CA GLY A 437 17.86 -12.37 24.52
C GLY A 437 16.65 -11.65 25.11
N LEU A 438 16.87 -10.38 25.42
CA LEU A 438 15.85 -9.43 25.83
C LEU A 438 15.76 -8.34 24.76
N TYR A 439 14.53 -7.92 24.46
CA TYR A 439 14.23 -6.88 23.49
C TYR A 439 13.31 -5.82 24.08
N SER A 440 13.52 -4.56 23.70
CA SER A 440 12.67 -3.43 24.05
C SER A 440 12.49 -2.52 22.84
N TYR A 441 11.28 -2.01 22.66
CA TYR A 441 10.90 -1.07 21.60
C TYR A 441 9.96 -0.01 22.15
N ASP A 442 10.19 1.25 21.81
CA ASP A 442 9.30 2.40 22.08
C ASP A 442 9.29 3.28 20.83
N ASN A 443 8.17 3.30 20.12
CA ASN A 443 7.98 4.13 18.92
C ASN A 443 6.83 5.11 19.13
N ARG A 444 7.00 6.30 18.59
CA ARG A 444 5.95 7.31 18.48
C ARG A 444 5.79 7.65 17.02
N SER A 445 4.56 7.59 16.56
CA SER A 445 4.16 7.98 15.22
C SER A 445 3.07 9.03 15.32
N HIS A 446 3.22 10.09 14.55
CA HIS A 446 2.18 11.05 14.29
C HIS A 446 1.88 10.99 12.80
N ASN A 447 0.66 10.67 12.44
CA ASN A 447 0.20 10.57 11.06
C ASN A 447 -1.00 11.50 10.87
N ARG A 448 -0.93 12.34 9.85
CA ARG A 448 -2.05 13.19 9.47
C ARG A 448 -2.38 12.95 7.99
N TYR A 449 -3.62 12.54 7.73
CA TYR A 449 -4.16 12.34 6.40
C TYR A 449 -5.34 13.27 6.18
N GLN A 450 -5.32 14.01 5.08
CA GLN A 450 -6.34 15.01 4.78
C GLN A 450 -6.74 14.95 3.31
N VAL A 451 -8.06 14.95 3.04
CA VAL A 451 -8.62 15.11 1.70
C VAL A 451 -9.33 16.45 1.62
N GLN A 452 -8.89 17.32 0.73
CA GLN A 452 -9.47 18.64 0.49
C GLN A 452 -10.15 18.66 -0.88
N THR A 453 -11.41 19.08 -0.93
CA THR A 453 -12.17 19.16 -2.19
C THR A 453 -12.82 20.52 -2.36
N ALA A 454 -12.67 21.07 -3.56
CA ALA A 454 -13.26 22.36 -3.92
C ALA A 454 -14.78 22.37 -3.82
N ALA A 455 -15.43 21.25 -4.14
CA ALA A 455 -16.87 21.11 -4.06
C ALA A 455 -17.39 21.21 -2.61
N TRP A 456 -16.68 20.62 -1.68
CA TRP A 456 -17.04 20.71 -0.27
C TRP A 456 -16.76 22.10 0.29
N ASN A 457 -15.68 22.74 -0.13
CA ASN A 457 -15.44 24.16 0.19
C ASN A 457 -16.62 25.04 -0.24
N MET A 458 -17.14 24.80 -1.43
CA MET A 458 -18.34 25.50 -1.89
C MET A 458 -19.58 25.14 -1.07
N THR A 459 -19.81 23.85 -0.80
CA THR A 459 -20.98 23.38 -0.04
C THR A 459 -20.84 23.65 1.46
N GLY A 460 -19.64 23.59 2.03
CA GLY A 460 -19.36 23.91 3.43
C GLY A 460 -19.83 25.32 3.79
N ASN A 461 -19.50 26.30 2.96
CA ASN A 461 -20.00 27.66 3.14
C ASN A 461 -21.53 27.78 2.99
N PHE A 462 -22.16 26.90 2.19
CA PHE A 462 -23.62 26.86 2.05
C PHE A 462 -24.29 25.99 3.10
N SER A 463 -23.63 24.94 3.58
CA SER A 463 -24.24 23.91 4.42
C SER A 463 -23.98 24.03 5.92
N ASN A 464 -23.03 24.87 6.36
CA ASN A 464 -22.84 25.12 7.80
C ASN A 464 -24.16 25.44 8.53
N HIS A 465 -25.07 26.12 7.85
CA HIS A 465 -26.39 26.37 8.38
C HIS A 465 -27.40 25.23 8.16
N LEU A 466 -27.25 24.45 7.08
CA LEU A 466 -28.19 23.37 6.76
C LEU A 466 -27.90 22.12 7.58
N TYR A 467 -26.65 21.75 7.73
CA TYR A 467 -26.24 20.56 8.45
C TYR A 467 -26.45 20.69 9.97
N SER A 468 -26.04 21.80 10.57
CA SER A 468 -26.26 22.05 12.00
C SER A 468 -27.73 21.99 12.35
N SER A 469 -28.59 22.44 11.50
CA SER A 469 -30.04 22.43 11.67
C SER A 469 -30.68 21.05 11.48
N LEU A 470 -30.15 20.25 10.53
CA LEU A 470 -30.66 18.90 10.25
C LEU A 470 -30.16 17.88 11.27
N VAL A 471 -28.89 18.01 11.68
CA VAL A 471 -28.24 17.04 12.58
C VAL A 471 -28.45 17.37 14.05
N TYR A 472 -28.45 18.63 14.43
CA TYR A 472 -28.52 19.06 15.83
C TYR A 472 -29.88 19.62 16.24
N GLY A 473 -30.93 19.39 15.45
CA GLY A 473 -32.34 19.69 15.88
C GLY A 473 -32.63 21.14 16.23
N GLY A 474 -31.92 22.09 15.58
CA GLY A 474 -32.26 23.51 15.74
C GLY A 474 -31.58 24.24 16.91
N GLN A 475 -30.55 23.67 17.52
CA GLN A 475 -29.80 24.36 18.59
C GLN A 475 -29.00 25.59 18.09
N PHE A 476 -28.89 25.75 16.76
CA PHE A 476 -28.23 26.91 16.13
C PHE A 476 -29.21 27.88 15.45
N ASP A 477 -30.46 27.92 15.89
CA ASP A 477 -31.50 28.84 15.37
C ASP A 477 -31.18 30.34 15.48
N ALA A 478 -30.06 30.73 16.10
CA ALA A 478 -29.62 32.11 16.19
C ALA A 478 -29.33 32.79 14.85
N TYR A 479 -29.19 32.02 13.77
CA TYR A 479 -28.80 32.54 12.45
C TYR A 479 -29.85 32.43 11.33
N GLY A 480 -31.05 31.92 11.58
CA GLY A 480 -32.23 32.09 10.69
C GLY A 480 -32.12 31.49 9.29
N GLY A 481 -31.21 30.52 9.05
CA GLY A 481 -30.81 30.12 7.70
C GLY A 481 -31.61 29.04 6.98
N ILE A 482 -32.40 28.21 7.67
CA ILE A 482 -33.02 27.01 7.05
C ILE A 482 -34.17 27.28 6.07
N PRO A 483 -35.13 28.20 6.39
CA PRO A 483 -36.25 28.43 5.48
C PRO A 483 -35.82 28.86 4.09
N PHE A 484 -34.67 29.50 3.97
CA PHE A 484 -34.18 30.03 2.72
C PHE A 484 -33.70 28.92 1.75
N TYR A 485 -32.89 27.99 2.24
CA TYR A 485 -32.35 26.90 1.42
C TYR A 485 -33.41 25.86 1.04
N GLN A 486 -34.30 25.53 1.97
CA GLN A 486 -35.45 24.68 1.68
C GLN A 486 -36.39 25.33 0.65
N THR A 487 -36.58 26.63 0.74
CA THR A 487 -37.43 27.35 -0.22
C THR A 487 -36.76 27.50 -1.58
N LEU A 488 -35.41 27.64 -1.64
CA LEU A 488 -34.65 27.79 -2.89
C LEU A 488 -34.47 26.46 -3.64
N ILE A 489 -34.16 25.38 -2.96
CA ILE A 489 -33.86 24.07 -3.53
C ILE A 489 -35.09 23.18 -3.61
N LEU A 490 -35.90 23.12 -2.56
CA LEU A 490 -37.07 22.24 -2.47
C LEU A 490 -38.35 22.85 -3.01
N GLY A 491 -38.41 24.20 -3.09
CA GLY A 491 -39.59 24.92 -3.60
C GLY A 491 -39.60 25.16 -5.10
N GLY A 492 -38.56 24.72 -5.84
CA GLY A 492 -38.49 24.93 -7.29
C GLY A 492 -38.48 26.41 -7.71
N LEU A 493 -38.12 27.32 -6.78
CA LEU A 493 -37.97 28.74 -7.08
C LEU A 493 -36.62 28.94 -7.79
N SER A 494 -36.62 29.49 -8.97
CA SER A 494 -35.42 30.02 -9.62
C SER A 494 -34.83 31.13 -8.74
N GLY A 495 -33.50 31.30 -8.71
CA GLY A 495 -32.85 32.38 -7.94
C GLY A 495 -33.45 33.76 -8.25
N SER A 496 -34.09 33.91 -9.41
CA SER A 496 -34.86 35.06 -9.87
C SER A 496 -36.12 35.32 -9.01
N ASP A 497 -36.84 34.29 -8.65
CA ASP A 497 -38.12 34.43 -7.97
C ASP A 497 -37.94 34.68 -6.45
N ALA A 498 -36.86 34.18 -5.88
CA ALA A 498 -36.50 34.43 -4.52
C ALA A 498 -36.12 35.87 -4.23
N CYS A 499 -35.38 36.49 -5.15
CA CYS A 499 -35.07 37.93 -5.07
C CYS A 499 -36.28 38.81 -5.39
N ALA A 500 -37.18 38.39 -6.30
CA ALA A 500 -38.36 39.14 -6.70
C ALA A 500 -39.52 39.06 -5.67
N SER A 501 -39.62 37.94 -4.91
CA SER A 501 -40.75 37.69 -4.00
C SER A 501 -40.70 38.42 -2.68
N GLY A 502 -39.61 39.13 -2.38
CA GLY A 502 -39.41 39.76 -1.04
C GLY A 502 -39.28 38.78 0.13
N ALA A 503 -39.22 37.49 -0.17
CA ALA A 503 -39.06 36.43 0.83
C ALA A 503 -37.73 36.51 1.60
N LEU A 504 -36.81 37.31 1.11
CA LEU A 504 -35.45 37.47 1.62
C LEU A 504 -35.19 38.78 2.34
N GLY A 505 -36.25 39.51 2.69
CA GLY A 505 -36.14 40.72 3.48
C GLY A 505 -35.61 41.95 2.73
N PRO A 506 -35.19 43.01 3.43
CA PRO A 506 -34.91 44.33 2.86
C PRO A 506 -33.73 44.34 1.84
N VAL A 507 -32.85 43.37 1.91
CA VAL A 507 -31.69 43.34 0.98
C VAL A 507 -32.10 42.90 -0.45
N ALA A 508 -33.12 42.06 -0.58
CA ALA A 508 -33.65 41.65 -1.86
C ALA A 508 -34.47 42.74 -2.57
N ALA A 509 -35.11 43.63 -1.78
CA ALA A 509 -35.88 44.72 -2.30
C ALA A 509 -35.01 45.84 -2.95
N ALA A 510 -33.73 45.90 -2.64
CA ALA A 510 -32.80 46.89 -3.20
C ALA A 510 -32.22 46.52 -4.59
N SER A 511 -32.43 45.28 -5.05
CA SER A 511 -31.90 44.82 -6.33
C SER A 511 -32.88 43.91 -7.06
N PRO A 512 -33.89 44.46 -7.74
CA PRO A 512 -34.98 43.70 -8.36
C PRO A 512 -34.61 42.95 -9.68
N SER A 513 -33.36 42.91 -10.08
CA SER A 513 -32.94 42.25 -11.29
C SER A 513 -32.57 40.77 -11.02
N THR A 514 -33.36 39.90 -11.61
CA THR A 514 -33.38 38.46 -11.42
C THR A 514 -32.16 37.68 -11.96
N ALA A 515 -31.31 38.32 -12.67
CA ALA A 515 -30.05 37.78 -13.23
C ALA A 515 -28.82 38.41 -12.57
N ASN A 516 -28.95 39.06 -11.43
CA ASN A 516 -27.87 39.83 -10.85
C ASN A 516 -27.07 38.98 -9.83
N PRO A 517 -25.82 38.59 -10.16
CA PRO A 517 -24.95 37.92 -9.19
C PRO A 517 -24.80 38.68 -7.89
N ALA A 518 -24.97 39.99 -7.91
CA ALA A 518 -24.93 40.84 -6.73
C ALA A 518 -26.09 40.57 -5.72
N CYS A 519 -27.22 40.02 -6.19
CA CYS A 519 -28.29 39.63 -5.26
C CYS A 519 -27.89 38.42 -4.39
N LEU A 520 -27.34 37.41 -5.00
CA LEU A 520 -26.88 36.21 -4.28
C LEU A 520 -25.69 36.53 -3.37
N SER A 521 -24.73 37.28 -3.88
CA SER A 521 -23.55 37.68 -3.09
C SER A 521 -23.93 38.65 -1.96
N GLY A 522 -24.90 39.54 -2.18
CA GLY A 522 -25.43 40.41 -1.14
C GLY A 522 -26.20 39.68 -0.05
N LEU A 523 -26.91 38.60 -0.41
CA LEU A 523 -27.63 37.73 0.52
C LEU A 523 -26.67 36.92 1.41
N LEU A 524 -25.67 36.34 0.81
CA LEU A 524 -24.63 35.60 1.49
C LEU A 524 -23.82 36.52 2.42
N ALA A 525 -23.48 37.71 1.97
CA ALA A 525 -22.79 38.72 2.77
C ALA A 525 -23.66 39.22 3.95
N ALA A 526 -24.98 39.36 3.76
CA ALA A 526 -25.92 39.78 4.84
C ALA A 526 -26.07 38.68 5.91
N GLN A 527 -25.80 37.43 5.59
CA GLN A 527 -25.76 36.30 6.52
C GLN A 527 -24.37 36.07 7.13
N GLY A 528 -23.40 36.94 6.83
CA GLY A 528 -22.00 36.76 7.25
C GLY A 528 -21.26 35.73 6.44
N ILE A 529 -21.83 35.21 5.36
CA ILE A 529 -21.20 34.25 4.43
C ILE A 529 -20.54 35.07 3.32
N ASN A 530 -19.23 35.03 3.26
CA ASN A 530 -18.50 35.59 2.12
C ASN A 530 -18.40 34.50 1.05
N PRO A 531 -19.15 34.63 -0.10
CA PRO A 531 -19.10 33.63 -1.16
C PRO A 531 -17.73 33.55 -1.85
N TYR A 532 -16.86 34.52 -1.55
CA TYR A 532 -15.50 34.62 -2.10
C TYR A 532 -14.43 34.28 -1.04
N HIS A 533 -14.82 34.04 0.18
CA HIS A 533 -13.92 33.67 1.25
C HIS A 533 -14.27 32.26 1.71
N VAL A 534 -13.75 31.31 1.01
CA VAL A 534 -13.74 29.94 1.44
C VAL A 534 -12.65 29.85 2.52
N PRO A 535 -12.95 29.38 3.74
CA PRO A 535 -11.91 29.08 4.70
C PRO A 535 -10.93 28.10 4.06
N THR A 536 -9.66 28.46 4.07
CA THR A 536 -8.64 27.93 3.18
C THR A 536 -8.08 26.58 3.60
N GLU A 537 -8.51 26.01 4.73
CA GLU A 537 -7.74 24.93 5.33
C GLU A 537 -8.54 23.64 5.54
N LEU A 538 -9.80 23.59 5.06
CA LEU A 538 -10.69 22.66 5.72
C LEU A 538 -11.85 22.25 4.83
N ALA A 539 -11.79 21.29 3.99
CA ALA A 539 -13.03 20.72 3.51
C ALA A 539 -12.82 19.34 2.95
N GLY A 540 -13.30 18.36 3.62
CA GLY A 540 -13.24 16.98 3.17
C GLY A 540 -13.12 16.03 4.35
N TYR A 541 -12.05 15.30 4.40
CA TYR A 541 -11.73 14.32 5.41
C TYR A 541 -10.42 14.68 6.10
N LEU A 542 -10.37 14.55 7.39
CA LEU A 542 -9.15 14.65 8.20
C LEU A 542 -9.08 13.46 9.14
N ASN A 543 -7.94 12.81 9.14
CA ASN A 543 -7.54 11.84 10.15
C ASN A 543 -6.21 12.28 10.75
N ASP A 544 -6.15 12.46 12.06
CA ASP A 544 -4.96 12.89 12.81
C ASP A 544 -4.72 11.89 13.93
N ASP A 545 -3.66 11.08 13.79
CA ASP A 545 -3.39 9.93 14.64
C ASP A 545 -2.06 10.09 15.36
N HIS A 546 -2.09 9.93 16.67
CA HIS A 546 -0.91 9.84 17.51
C HIS A 546 -0.81 8.44 18.11
N VAL A 547 0.09 7.64 17.53
CA VAL A 547 0.28 6.26 17.94
C VAL A 547 1.56 6.12 18.75
N ARG A 548 1.49 5.49 19.91
CA ARG A 548 2.66 5.05 20.66
C ARG A 548 2.64 3.56 20.84
N THR A 549 3.66 2.92 20.32
CA THR A 549 3.85 1.48 20.42
C THR A 549 4.99 1.15 21.34
N LYS A 550 4.75 0.31 22.35
CA LYS A 550 5.78 -0.26 23.22
C LYS A 550 5.75 -1.77 23.14
N SER A 551 6.92 -2.38 23.18
CA SER A 551 7.09 -3.81 23.22
C SER A 551 8.26 -4.17 24.13
N MET A 552 8.08 -5.20 24.96
CA MET A 552 9.16 -5.88 25.66
C MET A 552 9.06 -7.37 25.39
N ALA A 553 10.20 -8.01 25.19
CA ALA A 553 10.18 -9.45 24.94
C ALA A 553 11.37 -10.18 25.55
N LEU A 554 11.10 -11.42 25.97
CA LEU A 554 12.09 -12.46 26.21
C LEU A 554 12.01 -13.46 25.06
N PHE A 555 13.11 -13.71 24.36
CA PHE A 555 13.13 -14.57 23.18
C PHE A 555 14.34 -15.48 23.13
N GLY A 556 14.27 -16.52 22.30
CA GLY A 556 15.42 -17.36 22.02
C GLY A 556 15.10 -18.60 21.20
N GLU A 557 16.14 -19.29 20.82
CA GLU A 557 16.12 -20.62 20.21
C GLU A 557 17.11 -21.55 20.93
N LEU A 558 16.69 -22.78 21.13
CA LEU A 558 17.46 -23.88 21.75
C LEU A 558 17.73 -24.91 20.67
N TYR A 559 18.97 -25.32 20.52
CA TYR A 559 19.44 -26.23 19.50
C TYR A 559 19.92 -27.53 20.20
N PHE A 560 19.39 -28.67 19.77
CA PHE A 560 19.71 -29.99 20.28
C PHE A 560 20.18 -30.90 19.16
N ASP A 561 21.44 -31.27 19.15
CA ASP A 561 21.96 -32.30 18.26
C ASP A 561 21.56 -33.69 18.81
N LEU A 562 20.47 -34.24 18.24
CA LEU A 562 19.95 -35.54 18.63
C LEU A 562 20.86 -36.69 18.16
N SER A 563 21.60 -36.41 17.07
CA SER A 563 22.68 -37.26 16.54
C SER A 563 23.60 -36.39 15.67
N ASP A 564 24.68 -36.96 15.17
CA ASP A 564 25.61 -36.27 14.25
C ASP A 564 24.95 -35.75 12.93
N VAL A 565 23.72 -36.22 12.61
CA VAL A 565 22.99 -35.90 11.39
C VAL A 565 21.57 -35.39 11.65
N THR A 566 21.20 -35.19 12.91
CA THR A 566 19.83 -34.78 13.25
C THR A 566 19.83 -33.69 14.32
N LYS A 567 19.30 -32.52 14.00
CA LYS A 567 19.15 -31.38 14.92
C LYS A 567 17.69 -31.09 15.17
N LEU A 568 17.34 -30.79 16.42
CA LEU A 568 16.04 -30.25 16.85
C LEU A 568 16.24 -28.81 17.31
N THR A 569 15.42 -27.90 16.77
CA THR A 569 15.37 -26.51 17.19
C THR A 569 14.04 -26.21 17.87
N VAL A 570 14.09 -25.57 19.04
CA VAL A 570 12.91 -25.11 19.79
C VAL A 570 13.06 -23.62 20.03
N GLY A 571 12.23 -22.81 19.36
CA GLY A 571 12.17 -21.37 19.52
C GLY A 571 11.03 -20.92 20.44
N TYR A 572 11.22 -19.81 21.13
CA TYR A 572 10.23 -19.19 22.00
C TYR A 572 10.36 -17.68 22.02
N ARG A 573 9.22 -17.00 22.15
CA ARG A 573 9.17 -15.56 22.43
C ARG A 573 7.92 -15.22 23.22
N PHE A 574 8.12 -14.46 24.28
CA PHE A 574 7.06 -13.84 25.07
C PHE A 574 7.11 -12.34 24.82
N ASN A 575 6.04 -11.78 24.30
CA ASN A 575 5.87 -10.33 24.10
C ASN A 575 4.90 -9.78 25.13
N ASP A 576 5.22 -8.59 25.63
CA ASP A 576 4.31 -7.67 26.35
C ASP A 576 4.24 -6.42 25.49
N ASP A 577 3.14 -6.28 24.77
CA ASP A 577 2.92 -5.24 23.77
C ASP A 577 1.84 -4.27 24.22
N THR A 578 2.06 -2.99 24.01
CA THR A 578 1.07 -1.94 24.25
C THR A 578 1.03 -0.98 23.07
N VAL A 579 -0.13 -0.82 22.47
CA VAL A 579 -0.43 0.20 21.46
C VAL A 579 -1.37 1.20 22.10
N LYS A 580 -0.90 2.43 22.28
CA LYS A 580 -1.74 3.57 22.64
C LYS A 580 -1.98 4.38 21.39
N ASP A 581 -3.22 4.45 20.98
CA ASP A 581 -3.68 5.24 19.84
C ASP A 581 -4.58 6.38 20.32
N THR A 582 -4.32 7.57 19.81
CA THR A 582 -5.16 8.75 20.03
C THR A 582 -5.49 9.30 18.67
N ILE A 583 -6.73 9.08 18.27
CA ILE A 583 -7.21 9.32 16.91
C ILE A 583 -8.25 10.42 16.90
N MET A 584 -8.19 11.28 15.90
CA MET A 584 -9.21 12.27 15.62
C MET A 584 -9.56 12.17 14.13
N THR A 585 -10.78 11.74 13.86
CA THR A 585 -11.30 11.64 12.51
C THR A 585 -12.45 12.62 12.31
N CYS A 586 -12.39 13.42 11.27
CA CYS A 586 -13.39 14.43 10.95
C CYS A 586 -13.83 14.30 9.49
N LEU A 587 -15.12 14.47 9.26
CA LEU A 587 -15.70 14.50 7.93
C LEU A 587 -16.39 15.84 7.68
N ALA A 588 -16.11 16.44 6.52
CA ALA A 588 -16.77 17.66 6.05
C ALA A 588 -16.57 18.92 6.89
N ASP A 589 -15.61 18.91 7.76
CA ASP A 589 -15.05 20.06 8.46
C ASP A 589 -16.01 21.00 9.19
N PHE A 590 -17.17 20.52 9.53
CA PHE A 590 -18.12 21.35 10.27
C PHE A 590 -17.70 21.55 11.74
N ASP A 591 -16.87 20.64 12.27
CA ASP A 591 -16.54 20.59 13.69
C ASP A 591 -15.07 20.24 13.99
N CYS A 592 -14.20 20.18 12.95
CA CYS A 592 -12.75 19.98 13.10
C CYS A 592 -11.95 21.13 12.49
N PRO A 593 -12.15 22.35 12.94
CA PRO A 593 -11.38 23.47 12.43
C PRO A 593 -9.91 23.32 12.84
N ASN A 594 -9.04 24.12 12.26
CA ASN A 594 -7.61 24.29 12.62
C ASN A 594 -7.41 24.66 14.09
N TYR A 595 -7.80 23.76 14.99
CA TYR A 595 -7.62 23.99 16.41
C TYR A 595 -6.19 23.63 16.79
N PRO A 596 -5.49 24.49 17.50
CA PRO A 596 -4.24 24.12 18.11
C PRO A 596 -4.47 22.91 19.03
N GLN A 597 -3.52 21.98 19.04
CA GLN A 597 -3.56 20.74 19.84
C GLN A 597 -3.99 20.96 21.31
N SER A 598 -3.72 22.14 21.87
CA SER A 598 -4.16 22.53 23.22
C SER A 598 -5.68 22.62 23.39
N GLN A 599 -6.45 22.75 22.32
CA GLN A 599 -7.91 22.80 22.36
C GLN A 599 -8.54 21.41 22.26
N TYR A 600 -7.89 20.46 21.58
CA TYR A 600 -8.29 19.05 21.61
C TYR A 600 -8.16 18.47 23.02
N GLU A 601 -7.07 18.80 23.70
CA GLU A 601 -6.80 18.33 25.06
C GLU A 601 -7.75 18.92 26.10
N SER A 602 -8.40 20.08 25.84
CA SER A 602 -9.29 20.76 26.78
C SER A 602 -10.73 20.23 26.76
N GLY A 603 -11.13 19.50 25.71
CA GLY A 603 -12.50 19.00 25.55
C GLY A 603 -13.53 20.12 25.34
N GLU A 604 -13.11 21.30 24.89
CA GLU A 604 -13.93 22.52 24.81
C GLU A 604 -14.94 22.49 23.64
N TYR A 605 -14.78 21.56 22.69
CA TYR A 605 -15.67 21.36 21.56
C TYR A 605 -16.12 19.90 21.49
N GLY A 606 -17.31 19.64 20.97
CA GLY A 606 -18.06 18.38 21.07
C GLY A 606 -17.45 17.15 20.40
N PHE A 607 -16.28 17.27 19.77
CA PHE A 607 -15.50 16.15 19.24
C PHE A 607 -14.26 15.96 20.11
N HIS A 608 -14.21 14.85 20.80
CA HIS A 608 -13.05 14.46 21.60
C HIS A 608 -12.21 13.48 20.79
N PRO A 609 -10.87 13.64 20.76
CA PRO A 609 -10.01 12.59 20.24
C PRO A 609 -10.31 11.30 21.03
N THR A 610 -10.55 10.23 20.30
CA THR A 610 -10.73 8.91 20.90
C THR A 610 -9.36 8.36 21.26
N SER A 611 -9.15 7.99 22.52
CA SER A 611 -7.91 7.35 22.93
C SER A 611 -8.19 5.95 23.44
N ILE A 612 -7.49 4.99 22.85
CA ILE A 612 -7.54 3.60 23.26
C ILE A 612 -6.13 3.09 23.61
N VAL A 613 -6.10 2.15 24.53
CA VAL A 613 -4.89 1.36 24.83
C VAL A 613 -5.22 -0.09 24.59
N VAL A 614 -4.59 -0.69 23.59
CA VAL A 614 -4.63 -2.12 23.33
C VAL A 614 -3.37 -2.72 23.93
N ALA A 615 -3.52 -3.63 24.88
CA ALA A 615 -2.44 -4.39 25.49
C ALA A 615 -2.60 -5.85 25.07
N ASP A 616 -1.53 -6.48 24.62
CA ASP A 616 -1.52 -7.85 24.14
C ASP A 616 -0.27 -8.58 24.64
N ASP A 617 -0.51 -9.69 25.35
CA ASP A 617 0.51 -10.62 25.81
C ASP A 617 0.55 -11.81 24.84
N ALA A 618 1.54 -11.86 23.97
CA ALA A 618 1.62 -12.85 22.93
C ALA A 618 2.76 -13.86 23.15
N PHE A 619 2.50 -15.11 22.78
CA PHE A 619 3.49 -16.18 22.79
C PHE A 619 3.69 -16.77 21.40
N ALA A 620 4.88 -16.58 20.82
CA ALA A 620 5.28 -17.21 19.58
C ALA A 620 6.26 -18.34 19.85
N TYR A 621 6.14 -19.44 19.10
CA TYR A 621 7.03 -20.59 19.22
C TYR A 621 7.37 -21.20 17.87
N LYS A 622 8.50 -21.93 17.86
CA LYS A 622 9.00 -22.68 16.70
C LYS A 622 9.46 -24.05 17.18
N VAL A 623 9.13 -25.06 16.41
CA VAL A 623 9.73 -26.40 16.53
C VAL A 623 10.15 -26.83 15.15
N ALA A 624 11.44 -27.10 14.96
CA ALA A 624 11.98 -27.57 13.71
C ALA A 624 12.89 -28.77 13.91
N ILE A 625 12.79 -29.73 13.02
CA ILE A 625 13.68 -30.88 12.95
C ILE A 625 14.33 -30.91 11.60
N GLN A 626 15.64 -31.02 11.56
CA GLN A 626 16.41 -31.21 10.34
C GLN A 626 17.17 -32.56 10.41
N HIS A 627 17.38 -33.14 9.25
CA HIS A 627 18.10 -34.37 9.11
C HIS A 627 18.94 -34.36 7.84
N ASP A 628 20.25 -34.57 8.02
CA ASP A 628 21.20 -34.63 6.92
C ASP A 628 21.18 -36.02 6.32
N LEU A 629 20.73 -36.14 5.08
CA LEU A 629 20.74 -37.38 4.31
C LEU A 629 22.16 -37.72 3.81
N SER A 630 22.97 -36.70 3.62
CA SER A 630 24.40 -36.73 3.29
C SER A 630 24.99 -35.36 3.57
N ASP A 631 26.32 -35.21 3.45
CA ASP A 631 27.02 -33.94 3.63
C ASP A 631 26.47 -32.79 2.72
N ASN A 632 25.78 -33.16 1.64
CA ASN A 632 25.29 -32.22 0.63
C ASN A 632 23.76 -32.20 0.50
N GLN A 633 23.03 -32.91 1.38
CA GLN A 633 21.56 -32.99 1.31
C GLN A 633 20.92 -32.99 2.70
N MET A 634 20.06 -32.03 2.93
CA MET A 634 19.29 -31.90 4.16
C MET A 634 17.79 -31.90 3.85
N VAL A 635 17.01 -32.52 4.74
CA VAL A 635 15.55 -32.41 4.79
C VAL A 635 15.15 -31.85 6.13
N TYR A 636 14.08 -31.07 6.15
CA TYR A 636 13.56 -30.50 7.40
C TYR A 636 12.04 -30.47 7.45
N ALA A 637 11.51 -30.39 8.64
CA ALA A 637 10.12 -30.04 8.90
C ALA A 637 10.04 -29.08 10.08
N SER A 638 9.18 -28.09 9.98
CA SER A 638 9.00 -27.08 11.03
C SER A 638 7.54 -26.71 11.22
N TYR A 639 7.22 -26.28 12.45
CA TYR A 639 6.01 -25.55 12.75
C TYR A 639 6.38 -24.27 13.49
N THR A 640 5.98 -23.13 12.96
CA THR A 640 6.36 -21.82 13.49
C THR A 640 5.13 -20.94 13.61
N THR A 641 5.02 -20.20 14.71
CA THR A 641 3.97 -19.22 14.93
C THR A 641 4.52 -17.81 15.03
N ALA A 642 3.70 -16.84 14.70
CA ALA A 642 3.95 -15.42 14.93
C ALA A 642 2.63 -14.68 15.17
N THR A 643 2.73 -13.52 15.80
CA THR A 643 1.60 -12.65 16.12
C THR A 643 1.82 -11.23 15.63
N LYS A 644 0.72 -10.57 15.31
CA LYS A 644 0.67 -9.14 14.99
C LYS A 644 -0.34 -8.50 15.92
N ALA A 645 0.07 -7.42 16.58
CA ALA A 645 -0.77 -6.77 17.58
C ALA A 645 -2.06 -6.20 16.98
N GLY A 646 -3.12 -6.20 17.76
CA GLY A 646 -4.35 -5.48 17.48
C GLY A 646 -4.16 -3.97 17.56
N GLY A 647 -5.18 -3.22 17.22
CA GLY A 647 -5.17 -1.77 17.18
C GLY A 647 -6.58 -1.19 17.22
N ASN A 648 -6.73 0.01 16.69
CA ASN A 648 -7.99 0.73 16.65
C ASN A 648 -8.31 1.21 15.24
N ASN A 649 -9.57 1.17 14.86
CA ASN A 649 -10.05 1.71 13.59
C ASN A 649 -10.18 3.24 13.64
N PRO A 650 -9.89 3.95 12.54
CA PRO A 650 -10.18 5.37 12.42
C PRO A 650 -11.69 5.56 12.26
N VAL A 651 -12.39 5.77 13.36
CA VAL A 651 -13.84 5.92 13.37
C VAL A 651 -14.27 7.38 13.51
N ILE A 652 -15.36 7.73 12.82
CA ILE A 652 -16.07 8.98 13.03
C ILE A 652 -17.02 8.79 14.21
N GLY A 653 -16.65 9.27 15.38
CA GLY A 653 -17.47 9.12 16.60
C GLY A 653 -16.67 9.25 17.88
N THR A 654 -17.31 8.93 18.99
CA THR A 654 -16.74 9.03 20.34
C THR A 654 -16.38 7.68 20.96
N GLU A 655 -16.79 6.58 20.34
CA GLU A 655 -16.54 5.22 20.86
C GLU A 655 -15.42 4.58 20.06
N PRO A 656 -14.41 3.99 20.74
CA PRO A 656 -13.35 3.27 20.08
C PRO A 656 -13.88 1.99 19.39
N ASP A 657 -13.28 1.65 18.26
CA ASP A 657 -13.57 0.42 17.51
C ASP A 657 -12.30 -0.41 17.33
N PRO A 658 -11.90 -1.19 18.36
CA PRO A 658 -10.68 -1.98 18.30
C PRO A 658 -10.85 -3.20 17.41
N TYR A 659 -9.74 -3.58 16.74
CA TYR A 659 -9.60 -4.86 16.07
C TYR A 659 -8.64 -5.78 16.82
N ASP A 660 -8.89 -7.10 16.71
CA ASP A 660 -8.15 -8.13 17.41
C ASP A 660 -6.74 -8.37 16.82
N PRO A 661 -5.81 -8.97 17.59
CA PRO A 661 -4.53 -9.44 17.09
C PRO A 661 -4.69 -10.49 15.97
N GLU A 662 -3.69 -10.54 15.08
CA GLU A 662 -3.54 -11.57 14.06
C GLU A 662 -2.59 -12.65 14.55
N GLU A 663 -2.99 -13.92 14.42
CA GLU A 663 -2.17 -15.08 14.80
C GLU A 663 -1.95 -15.97 13.56
N THR A 664 -0.69 -16.24 13.25
CA THR A 664 -0.30 -17.09 12.13
C THR A 664 0.48 -18.31 12.60
N GLY A 665 0.10 -19.48 12.07
CA GLY A 665 0.83 -20.74 12.26
C GLY A 665 1.17 -21.37 10.91
N VAL A 666 2.45 -21.69 10.68
CA VAL A 666 2.92 -22.31 9.44
C VAL A 666 3.59 -23.64 9.70
N PHE A 667 3.06 -24.68 9.04
CA PHE A 667 3.76 -25.95 8.87
C PHE A 667 4.54 -25.91 7.54
N GLU A 668 5.82 -26.27 7.60
CA GLU A 668 6.69 -26.33 6.42
C GLU A 668 7.48 -27.64 6.41
N ILE A 669 7.66 -28.21 5.23
CA ILE A 669 8.57 -29.32 4.98
C ILE A 669 9.39 -29.00 3.73
N GLY A 670 10.70 -29.16 3.83
CA GLY A 670 11.58 -28.82 2.71
C GLY A 670 12.84 -29.66 2.61
N THR A 671 13.58 -29.40 1.55
CA THR A 671 14.90 -29.98 1.30
C THR A 671 15.84 -28.92 0.77
N LYS A 672 17.08 -29.04 1.16
CA LYS A 672 18.21 -28.27 0.63
C LYS A 672 19.28 -29.23 0.15
N SER A 673 19.75 -29.03 -1.06
CA SER A 673 20.60 -30.02 -1.73
C SER A 673 21.62 -29.36 -2.66
N ILE A 674 22.85 -29.80 -2.56
CA ILE A 674 23.92 -29.55 -3.51
C ILE A 674 24.17 -30.87 -4.25
N LEU A 675 23.79 -30.93 -5.50
CA LEU A 675 23.77 -32.14 -6.34
C LEU A 675 24.85 -32.11 -7.39
N MET A 676 25.17 -33.29 -7.99
CA MET A 676 26.08 -33.42 -9.12
C MET A 676 27.47 -32.82 -8.86
N ASP A 677 28.06 -33.13 -7.69
CA ASP A 677 29.38 -32.64 -7.27
C ASP A 677 29.49 -31.09 -7.27
N GLY A 678 28.46 -30.39 -6.79
CA GLY A 678 28.43 -28.93 -6.71
C GLY A 678 27.80 -28.21 -7.90
N ALA A 679 27.44 -28.95 -8.95
CA ALA A 679 26.94 -28.34 -10.18
C ALA A 679 25.48 -27.88 -10.13
N VAL A 680 24.69 -28.38 -9.20
CA VAL A 680 23.28 -28.01 -9.04
C VAL A 680 22.99 -27.75 -7.58
N LEU A 681 22.61 -26.52 -7.26
CA LEU A 681 21.97 -26.16 -6.00
C LEU A 681 20.45 -26.27 -6.20
N PHE A 682 19.77 -26.99 -5.31
CA PHE A 682 18.32 -27.18 -5.36
C PHE A 682 17.72 -27.10 -3.96
N ASN A 683 16.84 -26.12 -3.75
CA ASN A 683 16.07 -25.94 -2.52
C ASN A 683 14.59 -25.91 -2.88
N ALA A 684 13.78 -26.63 -2.12
CA ALA A 684 12.33 -26.63 -2.30
C ALA A 684 11.60 -26.85 -0.97
N SER A 685 10.45 -26.22 -0.81
CA SER A 685 9.59 -26.43 0.34
C SER A 685 8.11 -26.45 -0.04
N PHE A 686 7.35 -27.20 0.73
CA PHE A 686 5.89 -27.14 0.78
C PHE A 686 5.49 -26.53 2.12
N PHE A 687 4.55 -25.59 2.09
CA PHE A 687 4.06 -24.94 3.30
C PHE A 687 2.53 -24.91 3.36
N MET A 688 2.02 -24.86 4.59
CA MET A 688 0.61 -24.62 4.91
C MET A 688 0.57 -23.55 6.00
N ASN A 689 -0.06 -22.44 5.67
CA ASN A 689 -0.25 -21.30 6.56
C ASN A 689 -1.73 -21.24 6.97
N ASP A 690 -1.99 -21.18 8.25
CA ASP A 690 -3.30 -20.95 8.87
C ASP A 690 -3.20 -19.63 9.65
N THR A 691 -3.88 -18.59 9.19
CA THR A 691 -3.92 -17.28 9.83
C THR A 691 -5.30 -17.04 10.41
N LYS A 692 -5.34 -16.78 11.71
CA LYS A 692 -6.53 -16.35 12.44
C LYS A 692 -6.57 -14.84 12.55
N GLY A 693 -7.71 -14.27 12.17
CA GLY A 693 -7.92 -12.85 12.31
C GLY A 693 -7.01 -11.98 11.44
N MET A 694 -6.65 -12.43 10.23
CA MET A 694 -5.91 -11.60 9.26
C MET A 694 -6.58 -10.25 9.09
N LEU A 695 -5.82 -9.17 9.17
CA LEU A 695 -6.35 -7.83 9.09
C LEU A 695 -6.61 -7.41 7.64
N ILE A 696 -7.87 -7.14 7.32
CA ILE A 696 -8.34 -6.69 6.02
C ILE A 696 -9.07 -5.37 6.18
N SER A 697 -8.66 -4.35 5.46
CA SER A 697 -9.34 -3.05 5.45
C SER A 697 -10.42 -2.99 4.40
N ASN A 698 -11.49 -2.34 4.78
CA ASN A 698 -12.58 -1.92 3.90
C ASN A 698 -12.82 -0.43 4.09
N ILE A 699 -13.09 0.30 3.02
CA ILE A 699 -13.43 1.72 3.12
C ILE A 699 -14.94 1.85 3.21
N GLU A 700 -15.42 2.22 4.40
CA GLU A 700 -16.83 2.37 4.70
C GLU A 700 -17.14 3.81 5.11
N ASP A 701 -18.30 4.30 4.65
CA ASP A 701 -18.78 5.66 4.89
C ASP A 701 -17.75 6.74 4.54
N ALA A 702 -16.80 7.06 5.38
CA ALA A 702 -15.75 8.05 5.12
C ALA A 702 -14.41 7.66 5.72
N GLY A 703 -14.27 6.42 6.21
CA GLY A 703 -13.06 5.95 6.88
C GLY A 703 -12.68 4.54 6.43
N SER A 704 -11.50 4.10 6.83
CA SER A 704 -11.11 2.70 6.70
C SER A 704 -11.53 1.93 7.96
N VAL A 705 -12.18 0.78 7.77
CA VAL A 705 -12.53 -0.15 8.83
C VAL A 705 -11.77 -1.43 8.61
N ASN A 706 -11.01 -1.85 9.61
CA ASN A 706 -10.25 -3.09 9.58
C ASN A 706 -11.05 -4.22 10.21
N TYR A 707 -11.14 -5.33 9.50
CA TYR A 707 -11.82 -6.54 9.89
C TYR A 707 -10.82 -7.66 10.12
N ASN A 708 -11.09 -8.51 11.10
CA ASN A 708 -10.34 -9.75 11.32
C ASN A 708 -10.98 -10.88 10.53
N VAL A 709 -10.27 -11.44 9.54
CA VAL A 709 -10.74 -12.51 8.66
C VAL A 709 -9.77 -13.68 8.69
N ASP A 710 -10.27 -14.90 8.89
CA ASP A 710 -9.42 -16.09 8.82
C ASP A 710 -8.97 -16.37 7.39
N ALA A 711 -7.77 -16.93 7.22
CA ALA A 711 -7.24 -17.28 5.90
C ALA A 711 -6.40 -18.57 5.95
N GLU A 712 -6.50 -19.37 4.90
CA GLU A 712 -5.67 -20.57 4.70
C GLU A 712 -4.90 -20.45 3.39
N ILE A 713 -3.58 -20.68 3.44
CA ILE A 713 -2.70 -20.61 2.27
C ILE A 713 -1.84 -21.87 2.21
N LYS A 714 -1.77 -22.48 1.04
CA LYS A 714 -0.94 -23.65 0.76
C LYS A 714 -0.07 -23.37 -0.45
N GLY A 715 1.21 -23.75 -0.38
CA GLY A 715 2.08 -23.51 -1.50
C GLY A 715 3.25 -24.47 -1.62
N PHE A 716 3.83 -24.43 -2.81
CA PHE A 716 5.07 -25.11 -3.14
C PHE A 716 6.01 -24.12 -3.79
N GLU A 717 7.18 -23.93 -3.19
CA GLU A 717 8.20 -23.00 -3.69
C GLU A 717 9.57 -23.61 -3.75
N GLY A 718 10.47 -22.95 -4.45
CA GLY A 718 11.86 -23.35 -4.46
C GLY A 718 12.71 -22.50 -5.38
N ASN A 719 14.01 -22.77 -5.33
CA ASN A 719 15.00 -22.21 -6.22
C ASN A 719 16.01 -23.29 -6.66
N MET A 720 16.54 -23.11 -7.86
CA MET A 720 17.55 -23.96 -8.44
C MET A 720 18.59 -23.09 -9.16
N ILE A 721 19.86 -23.36 -8.92
CA ILE A 721 20.96 -22.84 -9.73
C ILE A 721 21.67 -24.03 -10.34
N ALA A 722 21.85 -24.07 -11.66
CA ALA A 722 22.53 -25.14 -12.37
C ALA A 722 23.65 -24.58 -13.24
N PHE A 723 24.88 -25.00 -12.99
CA PHE A 723 26.04 -24.70 -13.81
C PHE A 723 26.07 -25.65 -15.02
N LEU A 724 25.90 -25.07 -16.21
CA LEU A 724 25.89 -25.81 -17.48
C LEU A 724 27.30 -26.03 -18.02
N SER A 725 28.21 -25.14 -17.63
CA SER A 725 29.66 -25.17 -17.91
C SER A 725 30.38 -24.25 -16.92
N GLU A 726 31.71 -24.18 -16.99
CA GLU A 726 32.52 -23.23 -16.21
C GLU A 726 32.16 -21.75 -16.46
N THR A 727 31.47 -21.46 -17.53
CA THR A 727 31.10 -20.08 -17.91
C THR A 727 29.61 -19.85 -18.07
N SER A 728 28.76 -20.85 -17.85
CA SER A 728 27.33 -20.72 -18.09
C SER A 728 26.53 -21.31 -16.96
N SER A 729 25.51 -20.59 -16.49
CA SER A 729 24.57 -21.07 -15.51
C SER A 729 23.14 -20.66 -15.82
N ILE A 730 22.20 -21.39 -15.26
CA ILE A 730 20.78 -21.07 -15.24
C ILE A 730 20.31 -21.01 -13.80
N ASP A 731 19.58 -19.99 -13.44
CA ASP A 731 18.89 -19.86 -12.16
C ASP A 731 17.38 -19.85 -12.40
N ILE A 732 16.63 -20.58 -11.57
CA ILE A 732 15.18 -20.69 -11.63
C ILE A 732 14.65 -20.59 -10.22
N SER A 733 13.69 -19.70 -10.00
CA SER A 733 12.93 -19.63 -8.75
C SER A 733 11.43 -19.69 -9.06
N TRP A 734 10.63 -20.33 -8.20
CA TRP A 734 9.19 -20.50 -8.43
C TRP A 734 8.39 -20.47 -7.11
N LEU A 735 7.13 -20.05 -7.24
CA LEU A 735 6.08 -20.25 -6.26
C LEU A 735 4.79 -20.69 -6.94
N LEU A 736 4.15 -21.70 -6.39
CA LEU A 736 2.78 -22.10 -6.68
C LEU A 736 1.98 -21.97 -5.38
N VAL A 737 0.90 -21.21 -5.38
CA VAL A 737 0.12 -20.94 -4.17
C VAL A 737 -1.38 -21.08 -4.44
N ASP A 738 -2.09 -21.54 -3.41
CA ASP A 738 -3.54 -21.60 -3.34
C ASP A 738 -3.96 -20.96 -2.02
N SER A 739 -4.78 -19.92 -2.10
CA SER A 739 -5.18 -19.11 -0.95
C SER A 739 -6.69 -18.99 -0.87
N GLU A 740 -7.24 -19.05 0.34
CA GLU A 740 -8.68 -19.04 0.58
C GLU A 740 -9.00 -18.26 1.86
N LEU A 741 -9.95 -17.31 1.76
CA LEU A 741 -10.52 -16.58 2.90
C LEU A 741 -11.58 -17.42 3.60
N GLY A 742 -11.67 -17.26 4.91
CA GLY A 742 -12.69 -17.88 5.75
C GLY A 742 -14.09 -17.29 5.58
N ASP A 743 -15.05 -17.95 6.20
CA ASP A 743 -16.47 -17.55 6.17
C ASP A 743 -16.70 -16.28 7.02
N GLN A 744 -16.28 -15.15 6.48
CA GLN A 744 -16.55 -13.82 7.02
C GLN A 744 -17.41 -13.04 6.02
N SER A 745 -18.24 -12.15 6.52
CA SER A 745 -19.01 -11.24 5.66
C SER A 745 -18.62 -9.81 5.97
N MET A 746 -18.52 -9.01 4.92
CA MET A 746 -18.27 -7.58 5.03
C MET A 746 -19.04 -6.81 3.93
N PRO A 747 -19.28 -5.50 4.11
CA PRO A 747 -19.92 -4.71 3.06
C PRO A 747 -18.99 -4.53 1.87
N ASP A 748 -19.52 -4.69 0.65
CA ASP A 748 -18.80 -4.34 -0.57
C ASP A 748 -18.94 -2.82 -0.83
N PRO A 749 -17.87 -2.02 -0.70
CA PRO A 749 -17.93 -0.57 -0.82
C PRO A 749 -18.33 -0.11 -2.22
N LEU A 750 -18.09 -0.95 -3.23
CA LEU A 750 -18.41 -0.65 -4.62
C LEU A 750 -19.76 -1.25 -5.04
N ASN A 751 -20.39 -2.01 -4.17
CA ASN A 751 -21.73 -2.58 -4.40
C ASN A 751 -22.56 -2.60 -3.11
N PRO A 752 -22.67 -1.46 -2.40
CA PRO A 752 -23.28 -1.42 -1.08
C PRO A 752 -24.73 -1.89 -1.05
N ALA A 753 -25.41 -1.89 -2.19
CA ALA A 753 -26.80 -2.31 -2.36
C ALA A 753 -26.98 -3.66 -3.08
N GLY A 754 -25.91 -4.38 -3.39
CA GLY A 754 -25.99 -5.59 -4.21
C GLY A 754 -26.43 -5.34 -5.65
N ILE A 755 -26.27 -4.11 -6.13
CA ILE A 755 -26.78 -3.68 -7.45
C ILE A 755 -26.06 -4.41 -8.60
N ILE A 756 -24.79 -4.81 -8.41
CA ILE A 756 -24.05 -5.55 -9.44
C ILE A 756 -24.73 -6.87 -9.78
N ALA A 757 -25.30 -7.57 -8.81
CA ALA A 757 -26.08 -8.78 -9.06
C ALA A 757 -27.36 -8.51 -9.88
N LEU A 758 -27.83 -7.27 -9.90
CA LEU A 758 -28.96 -6.83 -10.73
C LEU A 758 -28.54 -6.45 -12.14
N LEU A 759 -27.26 -6.14 -12.38
CA LEU A 759 -26.75 -5.76 -13.71
C LEU A 759 -26.48 -6.97 -14.61
N ASP A 760 -26.34 -8.15 -14.06
CA ASP A 760 -26.25 -9.41 -14.82
C ASP A 760 -27.58 -9.78 -15.53
N VAL A 761 -28.61 -9.01 -15.29
CA VAL A 761 -29.92 -9.17 -15.97
C VAL A 761 -29.93 -8.27 -17.20
N ASP A 762 -30.08 -8.88 -18.37
CA ASP A 762 -30.19 -8.15 -19.65
C ASP A 762 -31.31 -7.07 -19.57
N PRO A 763 -30.96 -5.77 -19.52
CA PRO A 763 -31.96 -4.71 -19.41
C PRO A 763 -32.84 -4.59 -20.64
N THR A 764 -32.49 -5.21 -21.78
CA THR A 764 -33.30 -5.21 -23.01
C THR A 764 -34.43 -6.22 -22.95
N ALA A 765 -34.38 -7.17 -22.00
CA ALA A 765 -35.51 -8.11 -21.74
C ALA A 765 -36.63 -7.49 -20.91
N TRP A 766 -36.57 -6.22 -20.63
CA TRP A 766 -37.43 -5.50 -19.70
C TRP A 766 -38.70 -4.93 -20.36
N THR A 767 -39.87 -5.20 -19.81
CA THR A 767 -41.12 -4.65 -20.33
C THR A 767 -41.84 -3.86 -19.24
N PRO A 768 -41.88 -2.52 -19.33
CA PRO A 768 -42.61 -1.69 -18.35
C PRO A 768 -44.09 -2.13 -18.22
N GLY A 769 -44.51 -2.34 -16.97
CA GLY A 769 -45.90 -2.75 -16.69
C GLY A 769 -46.18 -4.25 -16.75
N VAL A 770 -45.25 -5.06 -17.30
CA VAL A 770 -45.38 -6.53 -17.36
C VAL A 770 -44.51 -7.21 -16.29
N ASP A 771 -43.32 -6.70 -16.08
CA ASP A 771 -42.32 -7.29 -15.20
C ASP A 771 -42.29 -6.67 -13.79
N GLY A 772 -43.42 -6.24 -13.27
CA GLY A 772 -43.55 -5.69 -11.92
C GLY A 772 -43.17 -4.21 -11.81
N CYS A 773 -42.91 -3.52 -12.94
CA CYS A 773 -42.68 -2.08 -12.96
C CYS A 773 -44.00 -1.30 -12.86
N ALA A 774 -44.08 -0.36 -11.92
CA ALA A 774 -45.30 0.46 -11.74
C ALA A 774 -45.44 1.47 -12.89
N THR A 775 -46.56 1.31 -13.65
CA THR A 775 -46.91 2.25 -14.72
C THR A 775 -47.35 3.60 -14.14
N GLY A 776 -46.69 4.66 -14.57
CA GLY A 776 -47.01 6.05 -14.17
C GLY A 776 -46.02 6.75 -13.27
N ILE A 777 -45.17 6.03 -12.51
CA ILE A 777 -44.09 6.60 -11.71
C ILE A 777 -42.72 6.01 -12.06
N GLY A 778 -42.66 5.08 -13.05
CA GLY A 778 -41.42 4.50 -13.54
C GLY A 778 -40.67 3.61 -12.53
N LEU A 779 -41.30 3.18 -11.44
CA LEU A 779 -40.62 2.38 -10.39
C LEU A 779 -40.88 0.88 -10.65
N CYS A 780 -39.81 0.11 -10.59
CA CYS A 780 -39.86 -1.36 -10.73
C CYS A 780 -39.65 -2.02 -9.35
N THR A 781 -40.34 -3.12 -9.11
CA THR A 781 -40.19 -3.90 -7.88
C THR A 781 -39.29 -5.12 -8.11
N PRO A 782 -38.67 -5.69 -7.08
CA PRO A 782 -37.73 -6.82 -7.20
C PRO A 782 -38.35 -8.06 -7.85
N THR A 783 -39.67 -8.18 -7.88
CA THR A 783 -40.36 -9.28 -8.55
C THR A 783 -40.22 -9.30 -10.08
N ALA A 784 -39.73 -8.18 -10.65
CA ALA A 784 -39.40 -8.08 -12.07
C ALA A 784 -38.16 -8.92 -12.47
N PHE A 785 -37.32 -9.32 -11.53
CA PHE A 785 -36.00 -9.88 -11.81
C PHE A 785 -35.90 -11.42 -11.70
N GLY A 786 -37.02 -12.14 -11.58
CA GLY A 786 -37.04 -13.62 -11.61
C GLY A 786 -36.44 -14.32 -10.38
N ALA A 787 -36.59 -15.65 -10.34
CA ALA A 787 -36.14 -16.48 -9.23
C ALA A 787 -34.60 -16.67 -9.29
N GLY A 788 -33.87 -15.90 -8.52
CA GLY A 788 -32.42 -15.97 -8.45
C GLY A 788 -31.77 -14.67 -7.98
N VAL A 789 -32.48 -13.57 -8.05
CA VAL A 789 -32.03 -12.29 -7.52
C VAL A 789 -32.29 -12.26 -6.00
N GLN A 790 -31.27 -11.99 -5.19
CA GLN A 790 -31.49 -11.77 -3.76
C GLN A 790 -32.53 -10.66 -3.59
N ALA A 791 -33.46 -10.86 -2.69
CA ALA A 791 -34.48 -9.86 -2.39
C ALA A 791 -33.80 -8.56 -1.95
N LEU A 792 -34.15 -7.45 -2.61
CA LEU A 792 -33.69 -6.14 -2.18
C LEU A 792 -34.12 -5.89 -0.72
N PRO A 793 -33.29 -5.23 0.09
CA PRO A 793 -33.65 -4.95 1.46
C PRO A 793 -34.91 -4.05 1.52
N TYR A 794 -35.84 -4.45 2.34
CA TYR A 794 -37.04 -3.68 2.64
C TYR A 794 -36.85 -2.97 3.97
N ASP A 795 -37.40 -1.76 4.08
CA ASP A 795 -37.47 -1.09 5.37
C ASP A 795 -38.42 -1.82 6.35
N ALA A 796 -38.48 -1.38 7.60
CA ALA A 796 -39.35 -1.95 8.62
C ALA A 796 -40.86 -1.85 8.28
N ALA A 797 -41.23 -1.04 7.29
CA ALA A 797 -42.59 -0.88 6.75
C ALA A 797 -42.84 -1.72 5.50
N GLY A 798 -41.85 -2.48 5.01
CA GLY A 798 -41.91 -3.30 3.81
C GLY A 798 -41.76 -2.54 2.50
N ALA A 799 -41.28 -1.32 2.50
CA ALA A 799 -41.00 -0.55 1.29
C ALA A 799 -39.57 -0.85 0.79
N VAL A 800 -39.46 -1.00 -0.53
CA VAL A 800 -38.13 -1.23 -1.19
C VAL A 800 -37.24 -0.02 -0.98
N THR A 801 -36.08 -0.23 -0.41
CA THR A 801 -35.10 0.83 -0.16
C THR A 801 -34.31 1.24 -1.39
N TYR A 802 -34.26 0.36 -2.39
CA TYR A 802 -33.63 0.58 -3.70
C TYR A 802 -34.54 0.11 -4.83
N GLY A 803 -34.53 0.79 -5.96
CA GLY A 803 -35.33 0.44 -7.10
C GLY A 803 -34.80 1.04 -8.40
N TRP A 804 -35.39 0.61 -9.51
CA TRP A 804 -35.11 1.15 -10.83
C TRP A 804 -36.29 2.01 -11.30
N ALA A 805 -35.98 3.13 -12.00
CA ALA A 805 -36.96 3.91 -12.75
C ALA A 805 -36.65 3.83 -14.23
N VAL A 806 -37.66 4.12 -15.04
CA VAL A 806 -37.45 4.31 -16.48
C VAL A 806 -37.19 5.78 -16.75
N GLY A 807 -35.98 6.11 -17.25
CA GLY A 807 -35.61 7.46 -17.65
C GLY A 807 -36.48 8.01 -18.80
N ALA A 808 -36.35 9.31 -19.07
CA ALA A 808 -37.12 9.97 -20.16
C ALA A 808 -36.78 9.40 -21.55
N ASP A 809 -35.63 8.73 -21.68
CA ASP A 809 -35.16 8.03 -22.88
C ASP A 809 -35.64 6.56 -23.00
N GLY A 810 -36.38 6.07 -21.99
CA GLY A 810 -36.86 4.70 -21.91
C GLY A 810 -35.89 3.69 -21.30
N ASN A 811 -34.71 4.13 -20.87
CA ASN A 811 -33.69 3.27 -20.25
C ASN A 811 -33.89 3.14 -18.73
N PRO A 812 -33.49 2.00 -18.12
CA PRO A 812 -33.58 1.82 -16.68
C PRO A 812 -32.54 2.73 -15.96
N VAL A 813 -33.01 3.43 -14.93
CA VAL A 813 -32.21 4.30 -14.08
C VAL A 813 -32.36 3.84 -12.63
N ALA A 814 -31.24 3.61 -11.94
CA ALA A 814 -31.30 3.22 -10.53
C ALA A 814 -31.80 4.38 -9.66
N ILE A 815 -32.78 4.09 -8.83
CA ILE A 815 -33.30 5.04 -7.84
C ILE A 815 -33.03 4.51 -6.44
N PHE A 816 -32.31 5.26 -5.68
CA PHE A 816 -32.12 5.00 -4.26
C PHE A 816 -33.24 5.71 -3.49
N LYS A 817 -34.28 4.97 -3.10
CA LYS A 817 -35.36 5.49 -2.24
C LYS A 817 -35.60 4.56 -1.08
N SER A 818 -35.53 5.07 0.13
CA SER A 818 -36.30 4.51 1.23
C SER A 818 -37.60 5.29 1.38
N ALA A 819 -38.70 4.63 1.73
CA ALA A 819 -40.04 5.16 1.98
C ALA A 819 -40.15 6.69 2.21
N GLY A 820 -39.98 7.45 1.14
CA GLY A 820 -40.01 8.92 1.17
C GLY A 820 -38.76 9.61 1.65
N SER A 821 -37.64 8.89 1.83
CA SER A 821 -36.35 9.45 2.22
C SER A 821 -35.22 8.82 1.41
N ILE A 822 -34.18 9.57 1.15
CA ILE A 822 -32.96 9.12 0.53
C ILE A 822 -31.99 8.84 1.66
N CYS A 823 -31.52 7.61 1.75
CA CYS A 823 -30.48 7.22 2.66
C CYS A 823 -29.17 7.11 1.90
N ALA A 824 -28.35 8.14 1.98
CA ALA A 824 -26.94 8.07 1.64
C ALA A 824 -26.19 8.54 2.90
N GLY A 825 -25.86 7.61 3.78
CA GLY A 825 -25.29 7.88 5.09
C GLY A 825 -26.26 7.60 6.26
N PRO A 826 -25.81 7.75 7.50
CA PRO A 826 -26.53 7.32 8.70
C PRO A 826 -27.82 8.10 9.00
N PHE A 827 -28.14 9.14 8.24
CA PHE A 827 -29.32 9.99 8.49
C PHE A 827 -30.07 10.31 7.20
N SER A 828 -31.42 10.27 7.29
CA SER A 828 -32.28 10.83 6.24
C SER A 828 -32.32 12.35 6.36
N PRO A 829 -31.85 13.09 5.34
CA PRO A 829 -31.85 14.55 5.40
C PRO A 829 -33.24 15.18 5.42
N LEU A 830 -34.28 14.43 5.02
CA LEU A 830 -35.65 14.95 4.97
C LEU A 830 -36.45 14.75 6.25
N THR A 831 -36.08 13.77 7.07
CA THR A 831 -36.86 13.43 8.26
C THR A 831 -36.08 13.46 9.57
N GLY A 832 -34.73 13.61 9.52
CA GLY A 832 -33.87 13.53 10.71
C GLY A 832 -33.89 12.16 11.41
N VAL A 833 -34.50 11.16 10.78
CA VAL A 833 -34.54 9.80 11.32
C VAL A 833 -33.29 9.05 10.84
N PRO A 834 -32.59 8.33 11.74
CA PRO A 834 -31.45 7.49 11.33
C PRO A 834 -31.86 6.55 10.20
N CYS A 835 -31.11 6.58 9.11
CA CYS A 835 -31.22 5.60 8.03
C CYS A 835 -30.41 4.37 8.40
N SER A 836 -30.96 3.46 9.14
CA SER A 836 -30.31 2.19 9.41
C SER A 836 -30.66 1.14 8.33
N VAL A 837 -30.18 1.32 7.11
CA VAL A 837 -30.11 0.18 6.18
C VAL A 837 -28.67 -0.32 6.30
N PRO A 838 -28.43 -1.45 6.96
CA PRO A 838 -27.10 -2.01 6.99
C PRO A 838 -26.64 -2.27 5.54
N PRO A 839 -25.42 -1.94 5.16
CA PRO A 839 -24.88 -2.26 3.86
C PRO A 839 -24.98 -3.78 3.62
N LEU A 840 -25.21 -4.18 2.37
CA LEU A 840 -25.33 -5.59 2.02
C LEU A 840 -24.01 -6.29 2.36
N GLN A 841 -24.11 -7.25 3.27
CA GLN A 841 -22.98 -8.08 3.67
C GLN A 841 -22.71 -9.14 2.61
N VAL A 842 -21.51 -9.20 2.08
CA VAL A 842 -21.05 -10.19 1.11
C VAL A 842 -20.15 -11.18 1.81
N SER A 843 -20.40 -12.49 1.66
CA SER A 843 -19.52 -13.54 2.20
C SER A 843 -18.22 -13.56 1.41
N LEU A 844 -17.11 -13.62 2.11
CA LEU A 844 -15.75 -13.76 1.56
C LEU A 844 -15.30 -15.22 1.47
N GLY A 845 -16.02 -16.15 2.10
CA GLY A 845 -15.63 -17.56 2.19
C GLY A 845 -15.38 -18.19 0.83
N GLY A 846 -14.20 -18.75 0.65
CA GLY A 846 -13.72 -19.35 -0.59
C GLY A 846 -13.11 -18.39 -1.61
N ASN A 847 -13.07 -17.10 -1.33
CA ASN A 847 -12.36 -16.11 -2.16
C ASN A 847 -10.85 -16.23 -1.99
N SER A 848 -10.11 -16.00 -3.07
CA SER A 848 -8.65 -15.88 -3.02
C SER A 848 -8.22 -14.59 -2.34
N LEU A 849 -7.07 -14.60 -1.67
CA LEU A 849 -6.49 -13.40 -1.08
C LEU A 849 -6.07 -12.40 -2.17
N PRO A 850 -6.19 -11.10 -1.91
CA PRO A 850 -5.59 -10.08 -2.76
C PRO A 850 -4.08 -10.29 -2.84
N GLN A 851 -3.46 -9.87 -3.97
CA GLN A 851 -2.01 -9.95 -4.17
C GLN A 851 -1.42 -11.38 -4.06
N SER A 852 -2.26 -12.42 -4.24
CA SER A 852 -1.87 -13.83 -4.18
C SER A 852 -1.99 -14.50 -5.55
N PRO A 853 -1.01 -14.32 -6.46
CA PRO A 853 -1.03 -14.97 -7.77
C PRO A 853 -0.87 -16.48 -7.62
N GLU A 854 -1.68 -17.29 -8.32
CA GLU A 854 -1.60 -18.77 -8.28
C GLU A 854 -0.20 -19.30 -8.65
N SER A 855 0.56 -18.57 -9.44
CA SER A 855 1.94 -18.93 -9.80
C SER A 855 2.81 -17.74 -10.13
N SER A 856 4.07 -17.80 -9.73
CA SER A 856 5.12 -16.88 -10.14
C SER A 856 6.44 -17.61 -10.31
N TYR A 857 7.24 -17.19 -11.27
CA TYR A 857 8.59 -17.73 -11.48
C TYR A 857 9.52 -16.73 -12.14
N SER A 858 10.81 -16.87 -11.83
CA SER A 858 11.91 -16.16 -12.45
C SER A 858 12.88 -17.16 -13.06
N ILE A 859 13.39 -16.89 -14.25
CA ILE A 859 14.38 -17.70 -14.95
C ILE A 859 15.47 -16.78 -15.44
N GLY A 860 16.70 -16.99 -14.99
CA GLY A 860 17.88 -16.29 -15.43
C GLY A 860 18.85 -17.21 -16.19
N PHE A 861 19.40 -16.75 -17.28
CA PHE A 861 20.49 -17.39 -17.99
C PHE A 861 21.71 -16.47 -17.94
N ASN A 862 22.84 -16.99 -17.46
CA ASN A 862 24.10 -16.28 -17.33
C ASN A 862 25.15 -16.94 -18.20
N ASN A 863 25.99 -16.12 -18.84
CA ASN A 863 27.12 -16.64 -19.62
C ASN A 863 28.30 -15.67 -19.60
N ASP A 864 29.46 -16.16 -19.24
CA ASP A 864 30.74 -15.45 -19.25
C ASP A 864 31.51 -15.72 -20.51
N PHE A 865 31.79 -14.67 -21.26
CA PHE A 865 32.65 -14.69 -22.42
C PHE A 865 34.06 -14.30 -22.00
N VAL A 866 34.88 -15.28 -21.66
CA VAL A 866 36.28 -15.09 -21.26
C VAL A 866 37.15 -14.82 -22.51
N ARG A 867 37.91 -13.73 -22.49
CA ARG A 867 38.81 -13.30 -23.57
C ARG A 867 40.18 -12.94 -22.99
N GLU A 868 41.20 -12.79 -23.87
CA GLU A 868 42.56 -12.46 -23.47
C GLU A 868 42.71 -11.14 -22.66
N ASN A 869 41.73 -10.25 -22.68
CA ASN A 869 41.83 -8.93 -22.07
C ASN A 869 40.76 -8.70 -21.00
N GLY A 870 39.96 -9.70 -20.63
CA GLY A 870 38.89 -9.57 -19.64
C GLY A 870 37.68 -10.46 -19.93
N VAL A 871 36.72 -10.37 -19.04
CA VAL A 871 35.46 -11.15 -19.07
C VAL A 871 34.29 -10.23 -19.42
N THR A 872 33.41 -10.75 -20.29
CA THR A 872 32.10 -10.15 -20.53
C THR A 872 31.01 -11.08 -20.02
N SER A 873 30.40 -10.72 -18.89
CA SER A 873 29.28 -11.44 -18.30
C SER A 873 27.96 -10.92 -18.87
N VAL A 874 27.16 -11.83 -19.43
CA VAL A 874 25.83 -11.50 -19.98
C VAL A 874 24.76 -12.25 -19.23
N ARG A 875 23.71 -11.55 -18.81
CA ARG A 875 22.52 -12.14 -18.21
C ARG A 875 21.28 -11.82 -19.03
N LEU A 876 20.44 -12.82 -19.26
CA LEU A 876 19.07 -12.67 -19.76
C LEU A 876 18.13 -13.21 -18.70
N ALA A 877 17.17 -12.42 -18.25
CA ALA A 877 16.19 -12.80 -17.26
C ALA A 877 14.76 -12.73 -17.83
N TYR A 878 13.95 -13.70 -17.47
CA TYR A 878 12.51 -13.74 -17.72
C TYR A 878 11.74 -13.93 -16.43
N ARG A 879 10.68 -13.15 -16.23
CA ARG A 879 9.84 -13.20 -15.05
C ARG A 879 8.38 -13.28 -15.45
N TYR A 880 7.65 -14.09 -14.71
CA TYR A 880 6.23 -14.31 -14.89
C TYR A 880 5.52 -14.28 -13.55
N GLN A 881 4.40 -13.60 -13.52
CA GLN A 881 3.44 -13.65 -12.42
C GLN A 881 2.04 -13.83 -13.02
N ALA A 882 1.27 -14.79 -12.53
CA ALA A 882 -0.11 -15.03 -12.96
C ALA A 882 -1.02 -13.85 -12.58
N GLU A 883 -2.20 -13.80 -13.17
CA GLU A 883 -3.25 -12.88 -12.75
C GLU A 883 -3.55 -13.05 -11.26
N ARG A 884 -3.98 -11.98 -10.61
CA ARG A 884 -4.28 -11.97 -9.18
C ARG A 884 -5.45 -11.04 -8.87
N GLU A 885 -6.10 -11.30 -7.76
CA GLU A 885 -7.18 -10.45 -7.28
C GLU A 885 -6.62 -9.16 -6.67
N GLY A 886 -7.28 -8.04 -6.91
CA GLY A 886 -6.92 -6.74 -6.35
C GLY A 886 -7.69 -6.41 -5.06
N ASN A 887 -8.79 -7.14 -4.79
CA ASN A 887 -9.58 -6.99 -3.57
C ASN A 887 -10.10 -8.33 -3.05
N VAL A 888 -10.59 -8.35 -1.82
CA VAL A 888 -11.10 -9.54 -1.14
C VAL A 888 -12.44 -10.07 -1.71
N PHE A 889 -13.13 -9.28 -2.51
CA PHE A 889 -14.42 -9.65 -3.12
C PHE A 889 -14.26 -10.44 -4.43
N ASN A 890 -13.03 -10.59 -4.92
CA ASN A 890 -12.67 -11.29 -6.18
C ASN A 890 -13.48 -10.83 -7.38
N GLN A 891 -13.62 -9.53 -7.53
CA GLN A 891 -14.38 -8.92 -8.61
C GLN A 891 -13.53 -8.77 -9.88
N ASP A 892 -14.09 -9.13 -11.04
CA ASP A 892 -13.36 -9.05 -12.33
C ASP A 892 -12.76 -7.67 -12.62
N ARG A 893 -13.44 -6.59 -12.18
CA ARG A 893 -12.95 -5.20 -12.32
C ARG A 893 -11.67 -4.90 -11.52
N ALA A 894 -11.43 -5.65 -10.45
CA ALA A 894 -10.26 -5.51 -9.59
C ALA A 894 -9.16 -6.52 -9.94
N ARG A 895 -9.46 -7.46 -10.86
CA ARG A 895 -8.50 -8.48 -11.25
C ARG A 895 -7.35 -7.87 -12.03
N MET A 896 -6.15 -8.04 -11.52
CA MET A 896 -4.93 -7.59 -12.15
C MET A 896 -4.42 -8.65 -13.11
N PRO A 897 -4.13 -8.29 -14.38
CA PRO A 897 -3.68 -9.25 -15.38
C PRO A 897 -2.30 -9.82 -15.06
N GLU A 898 -1.96 -10.94 -15.71
CA GLU A 898 -0.62 -11.54 -15.66
C GLU A 898 0.46 -10.55 -16.10
N THR A 899 1.64 -10.65 -15.48
CA THR A 899 2.81 -9.84 -15.86
C THR A 899 3.94 -10.69 -16.42
N LYS A 900 4.65 -10.13 -17.40
CA LYS A 900 5.76 -10.80 -18.10
C LYS A 900 6.86 -9.80 -18.38
N TYR A 901 8.05 -10.03 -17.84
CA TYR A 901 9.19 -9.14 -18.04
C TYR A 901 10.38 -9.89 -18.66
N TRP A 902 11.08 -9.20 -19.52
CA TRP A 902 12.37 -9.60 -20.05
C TRP A 902 13.39 -8.52 -19.77
N ASP A 903 14.52 -8.91 -19.15
CA ASP A 903 15.64 -8.02 -18.90
C ASP A 903 16.91 -8.60 -19.46
N VAL A 904 17.83 -7.73 -19.85
CA VAL A 904 19.17 -8.10 -20.29
C VAL A 904 20.20 -7.17 -19.67
N SER A 905 21.32 -7.73 -19.24
CA SER A 905 22.51 -6.97 -18.85
C SER A 905 23.79 -7.58 -19.41
N ALA A 906 24.79 -6.74 -19.59
CA ALA A 906 26.13 -7.13 -19.97
C ALA A 906 27.15 -6.31 -19.21
N THR A 907 28.09 -6.98 -18.52
CA THR A 907 29.17 -6.34 -17.76
C THR A 907 30.50 -6.77 -18.33
N TYR A 908 31.35 -5.81 -18.70
CA TYR A 908 32.72 -6.06 -19.10
C TYR A 908 33.70 -5.67 -18.01
N THR A 909 34.51 -6.61 -17.56
CA THR A 909 35.56 -6.42 -16.54
C THR A 909 36.91 -6.81 -17.17
N PRO A 910 37.90 -5.91 -17.28
CA PRO A 910 39.21 -6.21 -17.79
C PRO A 910 40.09 -6.92 -16.75
N ASP A 911 40.99 -7.83 -17.22
CA ASP A 911 41.84 -8.65 -16.33
C ASP A 911 42.88 -7.86 -15.52
N ASN A 912 43.29 -6.70 -15.97
CA ASN A 912 44.40 -5.95 -15.40
C ASN A 912 44.04 -4.49 -14.98
N ALA A 913 42.75 -4.25 -14.67
CA ALA A 913 42.33 -2.92 -14.31
C ALA A 913 41.13 -3.01 -13.36
N ASP A 914 41.09 -2.10 -12.42
CA ASP A 914 40.11 -2.04 -11.34
C ASP A 914 38.85 -1.24 -11.76
N TRP A 915 38.36 -1.47 -13.00
CA TRP A 915 37.15 -0.84 -13.51
C TRP A 915 36.29 -1.82 -14.30
N TYR A 916 35.01 -1.51 -14.38
CA TYR A 916 34.07 -2.22 -15.23
C TYR A 916 33.11 -1.27 -15.98
N VAL A 917 32.52 -1.78 -17.05
CA VAL A 917 31.39 -1.14 -17.75
C VAL A 917 30.22 -2.10 -17.80
N LYS A 918 29.07 -1.66 -17.37
CA LYS A 918 27.82 -2.43 -17.39
C LYS A 918 26.79 -1.69 -18.25
N ALA A 919 26.10 -2.41 -19.10
CA ALA A 919 24.94 -1.92 -19.83
C ALA A 919 23.74 -2.82 -19.53
N TYR A 920 22.56 -2.24 -19.37
CA TYR A 920 21.34 -3.01 -19.10
C TYR A 920 20.10 -2.42 -19.79
N ILE A 921 19.11 -3.28 -20.01
CA ILE A 921 17.76 -2.91 -20.42
C ILE A 921 16.80 -3.70 -19.53
N LYS A 922 16.00 -3.03 -18.72
CA LYS A 922 14.83 -3.58 -18.01
C LYS A 922 13.59 -3.45 -18.87
N ASN A 923 12.67 -4.39 -18.75
CA ASN A 923 11.41 -4.43 -19.50
C ASN A 923 11.63 -4.22 -21.02
N ILE A 924 12.37 -5.12 -21.66
CA ILE A 924 12.76 -5.02 -23.09
C ILE A 924 11.54 -4.81 -24.00
N ALA A 925 10.42 -5.45 -23.68
CA ALA A 925 9.19 -5.39 -24.46
C ALA A 925 8.46 -4.06 -24.32
N ASP A 926 8.80 -3.23 -23.33
CA ASP A 926 8.08 -2.01 -22.93
C ASP A 926 6.61 -2.29 -22.58
N ASP A 927 6.36 -3.45 -21.99
CA ASP A 927 5.02 -3.84 -21.57
C ASP A 927 4.54 -2.98 -20.36
N GLN A 928 3.24 -2.71 -20.35
CA GLN A 928 2.60 -1.89 -19.33
C GLN A 928 1.61 -2.75 -18.54
N PHE A 929 1.82 -2.84 -17.23
CA PHE A 929 0.99 -3.66 -16.36
C PHE A 929 0.42 -2.83 -15.21
N VAL A 930 -0.69 -3.30 -14.65
CA VAL A 930 -1.24 -2.82 -13.39
C VAL A 930 -0.44 -3.44 -12.24
N GLY A 931 0.18 -2.62 -11.43
CA GLY A 931 0.97 -3.04 -10.27
C GLY A 931 0.12 -3.32 -9.05
N SER A 932 -0.79 -2.39 -8.73
CA SER A 932 -1.81 -2.54 -7.69
C SER A 932 -3.12 -1.88 -8.10
N TRP A 933 -4.18 -2.20 -7.40
CA TRP A 933 -5.51 -1.67 -7.61
C TRP A 933 -6.12 -1.25 -6.26
N ALA A 934 -6.83 -0.15 -6.26
CA ALA A 934 -7.62 0.27 -5.13
C ALA A 934 -8.90 1.00 -5.58
N ALA A 935 -9.86 1.14 -4.67
CA ALA A 935 -11.05 1.92 -4.89
C ALA A 935 -11.29 2.84 -3.70
N SER A 936 -11.73 4.04 -3.98
CA SER A 936 -12.19 4.98 -2.97
C SER A 936 -13.59 4.63 -2.45
N SER A 937 -13.98 5.24 -1.32
CA SER A 937 -15.31 5.08 -0.78
C SER A 937 -16.41 5.61 -1.69
N ALA A 938 -17.65 5.19 -1.45
CA ALA A 938 -18.83 5.74 -2.13
C ALA A 938 -18.97 7.27 -1.92
N LEU A 939 -18.47 7.80 -0.80
CA LEU A 939 -18.44 9.26 -0.54
C LEU A 939 -17.41 10.00 -1.40
N GLN A 940 -16.33 9.32 -1.78
CA GLN A 940 -15.35 9.81 -2.74
C GLN A 940 -15.72 9.42 -4.18
N GLY A 941 -16.97 8.99 -4.40
CA GLY A 941 -17.52 8.64 -5.70
C GLY A 941 -17.19 7.24 -6.19
N GLY A 942 -16.62 6.36 -5.37
CA GLY A 942 -16.26 5.01 -5.78
C GLY A 942 -15.21 5.00 -6.90
N ALA A 943 -14.35 6.03 -6.95
CA ALA A 943 -13.31 6.11 -7.94
C ALA A 943 -12.37 4.90 -7.83
N GLN A 944 -12.01 4.33 -8.97
CA GLN A 944 -11.03 3.26 -9.05
C GLN A 944 -9.70 3.84 -9.50
N PHE A 945 -8.63 3.39 -8.90
CA PHE A 945 -7.29 3.80 -9.27
C PHE A 945 -6.33 2.61 -9.26
N ALA A 946 -5.29 2.72 -10.04
CA ALA A 946 -4.29 1.69 -10.18
C ALA A 946 -2.89 2.29 -10.21
N THR A 947 -1.92 1.56 -9.68
CA THR A 947 -0.51 1.84 -9.93
C THR A 947 -0.06 1.12 -11.19
N TYR A 948 0.91 1.68 -11.87
CA TYR A 948 1.45 1.12 -13.09
C TYR A 948 2.94 0.83 -12.94
N THR A 949 3.38 -0.21 -13.63
CA THR A 949 4.78 -0.61 -13.64
C THR A 949 5.66 0.33 -14.46
N ASP A 950 6.95 0.35 -14.16
CA ASP A 950 7.92 1.19 -14.85
C ASP A 950 8.01 0.86 -16.37
N PRO A 951 8.34 1.84 -17.22
CA PRO A 951 8.59 1.61 -18.64
C PRO A 951 9.84 0.77 -18.87
N ARG A 952 10.13 0.48 -20.13
CA ARG A 952 11.48 0.05 -20.51
C ARG A 952 12.49 1.11 -20.07
N LEU A 953 13.49 0.68 -19.32
CA LEU A 953 14.58 1.51 -18.84
C LEU A 953 15.92 0.90 -19.28
N TRP A 954 16.78 1.73 -19.89
CA TRP A 954 18.15 1.33 -20.17
C TRP A 954 19.14 2.19 -19.39
N GLY A 955 20.29 1.63 -19.10
CA GLY A 955 21.37 2.38 -18.47
C GLY A 955 22.74 1.80 -18.82
N VAL A 956 23.75 2.67 -18.70
CA VAL A 956 25.16 2.32 -18.79
C VAL A 956 25.85 2.81 -17.53
N SER A 957 26.51 1.90 -16.83
CA SER A 957 27.26 2.20 -15.61
C SER A 957 28.76 2.05 -15.88
N PHE A 958 29.54 2.92 -15.27
CA PHE A 958 31.00 2.80 -15.16
C PHE A 958 31.34 2.73 -13.68
N GLY A 959 32.03 1.67 -13.29
CA GLY A 959 32.49 1.50 -11.91
C GLY A 959 34.00 1.33 -11.86
N THR A 960 34.60 1.79 -10.77
CA THR A 960 36.03 1.56 -10.47
C THR A 960 36.24 1.37 -8.97
N THR A 961 37.16 0.46 -8.64
CA THR A 961 37.65 0.23 -7.27
C THR A 961 39.11 0.64 -7.18
N PHE A 962 39.61 0.97 -6.03
CA PHE A 962 41.00 1.35 -5.81
C PHE A 962 41.43 1.10 -4.37
#